data_8a2f1fd4010c57d0de220ea113a34a2c
#
_entry.id   8a2f1fd4010c57d0de220ea113a34a2c
#
_cell.length_a   1.000
_cell.length_b   1.000
_cell.length_c   1.000
_cell.angle_alpha   90.00
_cell.angle_beta   90.00
_cell.angle_gamma   90.00
#
_symmetry.space_group_name_H-M   'P 1'
#
loop_
_entity.id
_entity.type
_entity.pdbx_description
1 polymer ?
#
loop_
_entity_poly.entity_id
_entity_poly.type
_entity_poly.pdbx_seq_one_letter_code
_entity_poly.pdbx_strand_id
1 'polypeptide(L)'
;ISKALEKTPNSKNLQRQLTLLGRANITTMHSFCLDVIKNYFYTIDLDPSFRIGDETEATLMKNEIIEELFEEYYEADNEEFKELIEAYSGSKDDEKLKEMILSLYRFSMSGPWPEKWLIEKAEAFNITTLEELDKSEWVKVLKDSLRVELNGFLNMYKKAIEIINDTDGLEPYLDAFNSDYGYLERAYESLNGGLNDIYIALNSISFIKLKTVKKNQVSDENAQNSVKGIRDSVKKKIKSLIENTFEFTPQEALDGIIGVYPFMKTLATITREFSRRFDEKKREKNILDFNDLEHLCLKILIDRDENNNIVPSKVAEHFMEFFDEVLVDEYQDSNNVQETIIDLVSRRKLKESNVFMVGDVKQSIYRFRQAKPELFLDKYNRYSLEDGSKNRKIQLYKNFRSRQEVIEGVNYIFKMVMSETVGELEYTDEEALNLGASFKATDDEDSIVGGEIELHILDKSGIVKEEESEVVDEDSEVVSKEDEEDIDAITLEAKIVAKRIKELFESKDGKKFKVFDKDTNEYRDVRYKDIVILLRATKNWAEIFLDELGSEGIPVYADTGSGYFESIEIRTIMSLLKIIDNPLQDVPMIGTLRSPIVGFTAEELSDLRLLNKELYFYEIIKEVCEGNYEVDNELKFKCINFIAALTKWREKSIYTPIDEFIWYLYMDTAFYGYVGAMPNGKLRQANLKILFQRAKQYESTSFKGLFNFINFINKLRKSSGDMGSAKVLGENEDVVRIMSIHKSKGLEFPVVFTSGMGKQ
;
A
#
# COMPACT_ATOMS: atom_id res chain seq x y z
N ILE A 1 12.63 -28.55 -21.06
CA ILE A 1 13.75 -29.06 -21.93
C ILE A 1 14.30 -30.37 -21.35
N SER A 2 14.72 -30.44 -20.09
CA SER A 2 15.28 -31.65 -19.46
C SER A 2 14.33 -32.84 -19.57
N LYS A 3 13.04 -32.71 -19.18
CA LYS A 3 12.02 -33.77 -19.34
C LYS A 3 11.78 -34.20 -20.81
N ALA A 4 11.90 -33.25 -21.75
CA ALA A 4 11.79 -33.57 -23.17
C ALA A 4 13.05 -34.30 -23.68
N LEU A 5 14.21 -33.93 -23.16
CA LEU A 5 15.48 -34.58 -23.48
C LEU A 5 15.54 -36.04 -22.94
N GLU A 6 14.96 -36.29 -21.75
CA GLU A 6 14.80 -37.65 -21.22
C GLU A 6 14.02 -38.57 -22.16
N LYS A 7 12.97 -38.02 -22.80
CA LYS A 7 12.16 -38.76 -23.79
C LYS A 7 12.85 -38.92 -25.16
N THR A 8 13.70 -37.95 -25.51
CA THR A 8 14.42 -37.94 -26.81
C THR A 8 15.90 -37.58 -26.61
N PRO A 9 16.72 -38.46 -26.02
CA PRO A 9 18.08 -38.17 -25.61
C PRO A 9 19.01 -37.72 -26.76
N ASN A 10 18.74 -38.19 -27.98
CA ASN A 10 19.54 -37.91 -29.17
C ASN A 10 19.15 -36.62 -29.93
N SER A 11 18.22 -35.83 -29.41
CA SER A 11 17.81 -34.59 -30.04
C SER A 11 18.88 -33.51 -29.91
N LYS A 12 19.64 -33.29 -30.97
CA LYS A 12 20.68 -32.24 -31.05
C LYS A 12 20.09 -30.85 -30.80
N ASN A 13 18.84 -30.64 -31.21
CA ASN A 13 18.16 -29.37 -30.98
C ASN A 13 17.91 -29.12 -29.48
N LEU A 14 17.34 -30.08 -28.75
CA LEU A 14 17.11 -29.98 -27.31
C LEU A 14 18.41 -29.84 -26.52
N GLN A 15 19.46 -30.54 -26.91
CA GLN A 15 20.80 -30.41 -26.30
C GLN A 15 21.35 -28.98 -26.50
N ARG A 16 21.23 -28.46 -27.74
CA ARG A 16 21.63 -27.08 -28.06
C ARG A 16 20.82 -26.07 -27.24
N GLN A 17 19.49 -26.22 -27.14
CA GLN A 17 18.63 -25.34 -26.37
C GLN A 17 18.98 -25.39 -24.88
N LEU A 18 19.29 -26.53 -24.31
CA LEU A 18 19.72 -26.65 -22.92
C LEU A 18 21.02 -25.86 -22.68
N THR A 19 21.98 -25.96 -23.63
CA THR A 19 23.26 -25.21 -23.54
C THR A 19 23.05 -23.71 -23.67
N LEU A 20 22.09 -23.26 -24.51
CA LEU A 20 21.77 -21.85 -24.72
C LEU A 20 20.91 -21.26 -23.59
N LEU A 21 20.26 -22.07 -22.77
CA LEU A 21 19.38 -21.60 -21.70
C LEU A 21 20.07 -20.64 -20.72
N GLY A 22 21.36 -20.91 -20.42
CA GLY A 22 22.15 -20.00 -19.57
C GLY A 22 22.52 -18.66 -20.21
N ARG A 23 22.23 -18.48 -21.51
CA ARG A 23 22.42 -17.21 -22.25
C ARG A 23 21.10 -16.55 -22.64
N ALA A 24 19.97 -17.19 -22.31
CA ALA A 24 18.66 -16.62 -22.59
C ALA A 24 18.41 -15.40 -21.68
N ASN A 25 17.84 -14.36 -22.26
CA ASN A 25 17.46 -13.13 -21.52
C ASN A 25 16.16 -13.37 -20.73
N ILE A 26 16.19 -14.26 -19.73
CA ILE A 26 15.09 -14.51 -18.80
C ILE A 26 15.38 -13.71 -17.54
N THR A 27 14.72 -12.57 -17.39
CA THR A 27 15.09 -11.59 -16.38
C THR A 27 13.90 -10.69 -16.01
N THR A 28 14.03 -9.95 -14.91
CA THR A 28 13.09 -8.87 -14.59
C THR A 28 13.37 -7.65 -15.46
N MET A 29 12.37 -6.75 -15.61
CA MET A 29 12.53 -5.51 -16.38
C MET A 29 13.75 -4.69 -15.91
N HIS A 30 13.90 -4.48 -14.60
CA HIS A 30 15.03 -3.74 -14.05
C HIS A 30 16.39 -4.39 -14.35
N SER A 31 16.47 -5.72 -14.29
CA SER A 31 17.72 -6.43 -14.64
C SER A 31 18.04 -6.30 -16.12
N PHE A 32 17.03 -6.36 -17.00
CA PHE A 32 17.21 -6.08 -18.42
C PHE A 32 17.72 -4.65 -18.65
N CYS A 33 17.08 -3.66 -18.02
CA CYS A 33 17.52 -2.25 -18.11
C CYS A 33 18.97 -2.08 -17.62
N LEU A 34 19.33 -2.73 -16.52
CA LEU A 34 20.71 -2.70 -16.01
C LEU A 34 21.72 -3.30 -17.00
N ASP A 35 21.36 -4.39 -17.65
CA ASP A 35 22.22 -5.01 -18.67
C ASP A 35 22.37 -4.10 -19.89
N VAL A 36 21.31 -3.45 -20.34
CA VAL A 36 21.38 -2.43 -21.41
C VAL A 36 22.33 -1.29 -21.00
N ILE A 37 22.16 -0.73 -19.80
CA ILE A 37 23.03 0.34 -19.30
C ILE A 37 24.48 -0.10 -19.23
N LYS A 38 24.80 -1.27 -18.67
CA LYS A 38 26.17 -1.78 -18.56
C LYS A 38 26.85 -2.00 -19.90
N ASN A 39 26.09 -2.33 -20.94
CA ASN A 39 26.64 -2.56 -22.27
C ASN A 39 26.76 -1.29 -23.10
N TYR A 40 25.92 -0.27 -22.84
CA TYR A 40 25.82 0.94 -23.68
C TYR A 40 25.97 2.26 -22.88
N PHE A 41 26.54 2.21 -21.66
CA PHE A 41 26.74 3.38 -20.78
C PHE A 41 27.41 4.56 -21.49
N TYR A 42 28.29 4.31 -22.44
CA TYR A 42 29.03 5.32 -23.20
C TYR A 42 28.14 6.18 -24.10
N THR A 43 26.92 5.74 -24.44
CA THR A 43 26.00 6.51 -25.28
C THR A 43 25.31 7.63 -24.51
N ILE A 44 25.29 7.56 -23.18
CA ILE A 44 24.62 8.50 -22.27
C ILE A 44 25.59 9.23 -21.33
N ASP A 45 26.91 9.09 -21.59
CA ASP A 45 27.98 9.67 -20.78
C ASP A 45 27.89 9.30 -19.30
N LEU A 46 27.69 8.01 -19.02
CA LEU A 46 27.61 7.45 -17.67
C LEU A 46 28.94 6.78 -17.30
N ASP A 47 29.42 7.03 -16.08
CA ASP A 47 30.60 6.33 -15.56
C ASP A 47 30.33 4.83 -15.39
N PRO A 48 31.15 3.92 -15.97
CA PRO A 48 30.94 2.48 -15.87
C PRO A 48 31.08 1.90 -14.45
N SER A 49 31.70 2.65 -13.53
CA SER A 49 31.87 2.21 -12.13
C SER A 49 30.67 2.50 -11.23
N PHE A 50 29.55 2.90 -11.83
CA PHE A 50 28.32 3.15 -11.07
C PHE A 50 27.88 1.95 -10.25
N ARG A 51 27.28 2.22 -9.10
CA ARG A 51 26.61 1.20 -8.26
C ARG A 51 25.13 1.51 -8.11
N ILE A 52 24.35 0.48 -7.80
CA ILE A 52 22.96 0.68 -7.41
C ILE A 52 22.96 1.13 -5.94
N GLY A 53 22.42 2.31 -5.67
CA GLY A 53 22.18 2.82 -4.32
C GLY A 53 21.09 2.02 -3.63
N ASP A 54 21.22 1.85 -2.31
CA ASP A 54 20.11 1.32 -1.53
C ASP A 54 19.04 2.41 -1.30
N GLU A 55 17.84 1.96 -0.95
CA GLU A 55 16.71 2.85 -0.69
C GLU A 55 16.98 3.84 0.45
N THR A 56 17.78 3.44 1.40
CA THR A 56 18.24 4.23 2.55
C THR A 56 19.05 5.44 2.09
N GLU A 57 20.06 5.19 1.26
CA GLU A 57 20.94 6.24 0.72
C GLU A 57 20.18 7.20 -0.20
N ALA A 58 19.29 6.66 -1.04
CA ALA A 58 18.43 7.48 -1.90
C ALA A 58 17.50 8.38 -1.08
N THR A 59 16.93 7.88 0.02
CA THR A 59 16.07 8.64 0.92
C THR A 59 16.83 9.76 1.62
N LEU A 60 18.04 9.48 2.11
CA LEU A 60 18.88 10.51 2.74
C LEU A 60 19.24 11.63 1.76
N MET A 61 19.64 11.27 0.54
CA MET A 61 19.97 12.28 -0.49
C MET A 61 18.75 13.12 -0.87
N LYS A 62 17.58 12.51 -1.00
CA LYS A 62 16.33 13.25 -1.29
C LYS A 62 16.02 14.26 -0.21
N ASN A 63 16.15 13.86 1.06
CA ASN A 63 15.89 14.76 2.19
C ASN A 63 16.93 15.89 2.28
N GLU A 64 18.22 15.60 2.04
CA GLU A 64 19.27 16.63 2.01
C GLU A 64 18.96 17.68 0.93
N ILE A 65 18.68 17.24 -0.27
CA ILE A 65 18.44 18.14 -1.42
C ILE A 65 17.18 18.98 -1.23
N ILE A 66 16.12 18.40 -0.69
CA ILE A 66 14.87 19.16 -0.50
C ILE A 66 15.03 20.21 0.61
N GLU A 67 15.81 19.91 1.65
CA GLU A 67 16.16 20.87 2.69
C GLU A 67 17.02 22.01 2.13
N GLU A 68 18.10 21.69 1.40
CA GLU A 68 18.95 22.70 0.74
C GLU A 68 18.13 23.58 -0.22
N LEU A 69 17.24 22.97 -1.00
CA LEU A 69 16.39 23.69 -1.95
C LEU A 69 15.44 24.65 -1.24
N PHE A 70 14.83 24.24 -0.12
CA PHE A 70 13.94 25.09 0.66
C PHE A 70 14.70 26.25 1.31
N GLU A 71 15.88 25.99 1.90
CA GLU A 71 16.73 27.05 2.45
C GLU A 71 17.06 28.12 1.41
N GLU A 72 17.43 27.73 0.19
CA GLU A 72 17.69 28.67 -0.90
C GLU A 72 16.47 29.52 -1.29
N TYR A 73 15.26 28.89 -1.35
CA TYR A 73 14.03 29.63 -1.62
C TYR A 73 13.67 30.62 -0.50
N TYR A 74 13.94 30.24 0.75
CA TYR A 74 13.76 31.15 1.90
C TYR A 74 14.79 32.31 1.87
N GLU A 75 16.06 32.04 1.59
CA GLU A 75 17.10 33.06 1.51
C GLU A 75 16.87 34.02 0.33
N ALA A 76 16.36 33.49 -0.80
CA ALA A 76 16.02 34.29 -1.96
C ALA A 76 14.76 35.15 -1.79
N ASP A 77 14.05 35.03 -0.67
CA ASP A 77 12.81 35.75 -0.36
C ASP A 77 11.72 35.58 -1.45
N ASN A 78 11.62 34.35 -2.03
CA ASN A 78 10.76 34.06 -3.16
C ASN A 78 9.27 34.12 -2.79
N GLU A 79 8.54 35.08 -3.34
CA GLU A 79 7.12 35.31 -2.99
C GLU A 79 6.22 34.13 -3.39
N GLU A 80 6.38 33.56 -4.60
CA GLU A 80 5.57 32.43 -5.07
C GLU A 80 5.76 31.17 -4.18
N PHE A 81 6.96 30.99 -3.68
CA PHE A 81 7.26 29.90 -2.74
C PHE A 81 6.63 30.15 -1.35
N LYS A 82 6.68 31.39 -0.84
CA LYS A 82 6.05 31.75 0.43
C LYS A 82 4.54 31.54 0.39
N GLU A 83 3.88 32.04 -0.67
CA GLU A 83 2.45 31.83 -0.87
C GLU A 83 2.10 30.33 -0.93
N LEU A 84 2.93 29.49 -1.57
CA LEU A 84 2.74 28.07 -1.62
C LEU A 84 2.90 27.43 -0.22
N ILE A 85 3.88 27.87 0.59
CA ILE A 85 4.06 27.42 1.97
C ILE A 85 2.86 27.79 2.82
N GLU A 86 2.40 29.05 2.76
CA GLU A 86 1.25 29.49 3.54
C GLU A 86 -0.03 28.73 3.19
N ALA A 87 -0.21 28.38 1.90
CA ALA A 87 -1.40 27.65 1.45
C ALA A 87 -1.40 26.15 1.81
N TYR A 88 -0.23 25.49 1.80
CA TYR A 88 -0.16 24.02 1.85
C TYR A 88 0.68 23.43 2.97
N SER A 89 1.46 24.24 3.70
CA SER A 89 2.21 23.77 4.87
C SER A 89 1.38 23.78 6.14
N GLY A 90 1.83 23.04 7.12
CA GLY A 90 1.25 23.08 8.46
C GLY A 90 1.61 24.38 9.21
N SER A 91 0.89 24.70 10.27
CA SER A 91 1.15 25.88 11.09
C SER A 91 2.51 25.81 11.85
N LYS A 92 3.16 24.66 11.88
CA LYS A 92 4.36 24.41 12.69
C LYS A 92 5.63 24.11 11.87
N ASP A 93 5.48 23.58 10.67
CA ASP A 93 6.59 23.15 9.81
C ASP A 93 6.19 23.08 8.33
N ASP A 94 7.18 22.90 7.45
CA ASP A 94 7.05 22.79 6.01
C ASP A 94 7.11 21.33 5.50
N GLU A 95 7.12 20.36 6.41
CA GLU A 95 7.25 18.93 6.10
C GLU A 95 6.18 18.44 5.13
N LYS A 96 4.94 18.92 5.26
CA LYS A 96 3.83 18.52 4.39
C LYS A 96 4.09 18.90 2.92
N LEU A 97 4.65 20.08 2.67
CA LEU A 97 5.00 20.50 1.30
C LEU A 97 6.20 19.68 0.77
N LYS A 98 7.20 19.40 1.59
CA LYS A 98 8.32 18.50 1.23
C LYS A 98 7.82 17.13 0.83
N GLU A 99 6.90 16.54 1.59
CA GLU A 99 6.27 15.25 1.25
C GLU A 99 5.46 15.31 -0.06
N MET A 100 4.75 16.41 -0.32
CA MET A 100 4.03 16.62 -1.59
C MET A 100 4.99 16.63 -2.78
N ILE A 101 6.11 17.35 -2.70
CA ILE A 101 7.13 17.40 -3.76
C ILE A 101 7.74 16.02 -4.01
N LEU A 102 8.13 15.30 -2.95
CA LEU A 102 8.69 13.95 -3.05
C LEU A 102 7.68 12.95 -3.62
N SER A 103 6.41 13.10 -3.28
CA SER A 103 5.33 12.26 -3.80
C SER A 103 5.07 12.55 -5.29
N LEU A 104 5.05 13.83 -5.66
CA LEU A 104 4.87 14.26 -7.05
C LEU A 104 6.06 13.84 -7.93
N TYR A 105 7.28 13.96 -7.43
CA TYR A 105 8.48 13.43 -8.09
C TYR A 105 8.34 11.92 -8.33
N ARG A 106 8.01 11.14 -7.29
CA ARG A 106 7.84 9.68 -7.41
C ARG A 106 6.77 9.31 -8.43
N PHE A 107 5.66 10.03 -8.43
CA PHE A 107 4.58 9.81 -9.38
C PHE A 107 5.02 10.13 -10.82
N SER A 108 5.69 11.25 -11.05
CA SER A 108 6.14 11.67 -12.39
C SER A 108 7.13 10.68 -13.01
N MET A 109 7.98 10.03 -12.19
CA MET A 109 8.95 9.02 -12.63
C MET A 109 8.30 7.72 -13.13
N SER A 110 7.00 7.50 -12.92
CA SER A 110 6.27 6.36 -13.50
C SER A 110 5.92 6.57 -14.99
N GLY A 111 6.07 7.76 -15.50
CA GLY A 111 5.89 8.11 -16.91
C GLY A 111 7.22 8.22 -17.67
N PRO A 112 7.22 7.97 -18.99
CA PRO A 112 8.46 8.01 -19.79
C PRO A 112 9.08 9.41 -19.91
N TRP A 113 8.30 10.47 -19.65
CA TRP A 113 8.72 11.88 -19.80
C TRP A 113 8.34 12.69 -18.56
N PRO A 114 9.02 12.54 -17.41
CA PRO A 114 8.65 13.16 -16.13
C PRO A 114 8.55 14.68 -16.18
N GLU A 115 9.55 15.36 -16.75
CA GLU A 115 9.56 16.83 -16.88
C GLU A 115 8.39 17.34 -17.72
N LYS A 116 8.16 16.73 -18.88
CA LYS A 116 7.06 17.11 -19.78
C LYS A 116 5.72 16.92 -19.07
N TRP A 117 5.56 15.79 -18.37
CA TRP A 117 4.35 15.48 -17.62
C TRP A 117 4.06 16.53 -16.53
N LEU A 118 5.09 16.93 -15.75
CA LEU A 118 4.94 17.97 -14.71
C LEU A 118 4.46 19.30 -15.29
N ILE A 119 5.04 19.72 -16.41
CA ILE A 119 4.64 20.97 -17.11
C ILE A 119 3.22 20.85 -17.63
N GLU A 120 2.89 19.79 -18.37
CA GLU A 120 1.56 19.61 -18.96
C GLU A 120 0.46 19.51 -17.92
N LYS A 121 0.73 18.87 -16.78
CA LYS A 121 -0.26 18.73 -15.69
C LYS A 121 -0.44 20.03 -14.90
N ALA A 122 0.60 20.82 -14.72
CA ALA A 122 0.46 22.17 -14.16
C ALA A 122 -0.33 23.09 -15.10
N GLU A 123 0.01 23.07 -16.40
CA GLU A 123 -0.71 23.87 -17.41
C GLU A 123 -2.18 23.45 -17.60
N ALA A 124 -2.54 22.22 -17.25
CA ALA A 124 -3.94 21.79 -17.27
C ALA A 124 -4.84 22.57 -16.30
N PHE A 125 -4.26 23.25 -15.29
CA PHE A 125 -4.96 24.17 -14.40
C PHE A 125 -5.11 25.59 -14.97
N ASN A 126 -4.47 25.90 -16.10
CA ASN A 126 -4.55 27.19 -16.78
C ASN A 126 -5.87 27.31 -17.56
N ILE A 127 -6.97 27.30 -16.84
CA ILE A 127 -8.34 27.39 -17.34
C ILE A 127 -8.88 28.76 -16.99
N THR A 128 -9.45 29.47 -17.97
CA THR A 128 -9.93 30.85 -17.80
C THR A 128 -11.43 31.02 -18.06
N THR A 129 -12.06 30.01 -18.65
CA THR A 129 -13.49 30.06 -19.00
C THR A 129 -14.23 28.79 -18.59
N LEU A 130 -15.54 28.90 -18.34
CA LEU A 130 -16.40 27.74 -18.07
C LEU A 130 -16.40 26.73 -19.22
N GLU A 131 -16.28 27.20 -20.48
CA GLU A 131 -16.23 26.31 -21.64
C GLU A 131 -14.96 25.44 -21.66
N GLU A 132 -13.82 25.99 -21.25
CA GLU A 132 -12.57 25.24 -21.06
C GLU A 132 -12.68 24.27 -19.91
N LEU A 133 -13.31 24.68 -18.79
CA LEU A 133 -13.54 23.81 -17.65
C LEU A 133 -14.42 22.63 -18.02
N ASP A 134 -15.51 22.85 -18.74
CA ASP A 134 -16.43 21.81 -19.22
C ASP A 134 -15.75 20.75 -20.10
N LYS A 135 -14.71 21.15 -20.83
CA LYS A 135 -13.91 20.25 -21.70
C LYS A 135 -12.75 19.56 -20.96
N SER A 136 -12.50 19.94 -19.72
CA SER A 136 -11.41 19.38 -18.93
C SER A 136 -11.63 17.88 -18.63
N GLU A 137 -10.51 17.15 -18.44
CA GLU A 137 -10.56 15.74 -18.02
C GLU A 137 -11.27 15.57 -16.68
N TRP A 138 -11.16 16.53 -15.77
CA TRP A 138 -11.82 16.49 -14.46
C TRP A 138 -13.33 16.45 -14.59
N VAL A 139 -13.89 17.35 -15.40
CA VAL A 139 -15.34 17.42 -15.62
C VAL A 139 -15.84 16.18 -16.37
N LYS A 140 -15.04 15.63 -17.28
CA LYS A 140 -15.36 14.37 -17.94
C LYS A 140 -15.46 13.21 -16.92
N VAL A 141 -14.45 13.06 -16.06
CA VAL A 141 -14.45 12.03 -15.01
C VAL A 141 -15.61 12.24 -14.04
N LEU A 142 -15.88 13.49 -13.64
CA LEU A 142 -17.03 13.83 -12.80
C LEU A 142 -18.35 13.39 -13.45
N LYS A 143 -18.57 13.71 -14.74
CA LYS A 143 -19.77 13.32 -15.48
C LYS A 143 -19.91 11.80 -15.56
N ASP A 144 -18.83 11.07 -15.77
CA ASP A 144 -18.84 9.60 -15.84
C ASP A 144 -19.20 9.00 -14.45
N SER A 145 -18.65 9.53 -13.36
CA SER A 145 -19.00 9.13 -12.00
C SER A 145 -20.48 9.41 -11.69
N LEU A 146 -20.96 10.62 -11.99
CA LEU A 146 -22.36 10.99 -11.80
C LEU A 146 -23.31 10.13 -12.62
N ARG A 147 -22.91 9.74 -13.83
CA ARG A 147 -23.70 8.86 -14.69
C ARG A 147 -23.95 7.51 -14.04
N VAL A 148 -22.92 6.92 -13.41
CA VAL A 148 -23.04 5.66 -12.68
C VAL A 148 -23.96 5.80 -11.48
N GLU A 149 -23.74 6.83 -10.65
CA GLU A 149 -24.53 7.04 -9.43
C GLU A 149 -26.01 7.33 -9.73
N LEU A 150 -26.29 8.28 -10.64
CA LEU A 150 -27.67 8.64 -11.00
C LEU A 150 -28.40 7.49 -11.68
N ASN A 151 -27.72 6.70 -12.53
CA ASN A 151 -28.30 5.50 -13.12
C ASN A 151 -28.64 4.47 -12.02
N GLY A 152 -27.76 4.30 -11.03
CA GLY A 152 -28.02 3.46 -9.86
C GLY A 152 -29.27 3.91 -9.11
N PHE A 153 -29.43 5.21 -8.86
CA PHE A 153 -30.62 5.76 -8.18
C PHE A 153 -31.89 5.55 -9.02
N LEU A 154 -31.84 5.77 -10.32
CA LEU A 154 -32.95 5.50 -11.22
C LEU A 154 -33.40 4.05 -11.18
N ASN A 155 -32.45 3.11 -11.18
CA ASN A 155 -32.76 1.66 -11.11
C ASN A 155 -33.35 1.29 -9.74
N MET A 156 -32.84 1.88 -8.62
CA MET A 156 -33.45 1.70 -7.29
C MET A 156 -34.89 2.19 -7.25
N TYR A 157 -35.17 3.36 -7.85
CA TYR A 157 -36.52 3.89 -7.92
C TYR A 157 -37.45 3.06 -8.82
N LYS A 158 -36.99 2.56 -9.98
CA LYS A 158 -37.76 1.62 -10.81
C LYS A 158 -38.20 0.40 -10.01
N LYS A 159 -37.24 -0.22 -9.31
CA LYS A 159 -37.52 -1.37 -8.43
C LYS A 159 -38.50 -1.02 -7.31
N ALA A 160 -38.35 0.16 -6.69
CA ALA A 160 -39.28 0.61 -5.65
C ALA A 160 -40.70 0.84 -6.20
N ILE A 161 -40.84 1.41 -7.39
CA ILE A 161 -42.13 1.62 -8.07
C ILE A 161 -42.77 0.27 -8.43
N GLU A 162 -42.01 -0.72 -8.88
CA GLU A 162 -42.49 -2.10 -9.10
C GLU A 162 -43.04 -2.69 -7.78
N ILE A 163 -42.28 -2.64 -6.69
CA ILE A 163 -42.73 -3.10 -5.37
C ILE A 163 -44.01 -2.39 -4.92
N ILE A 164 -44.14 -1.07 -5.16
CA ILE A 164 -45.34 -0.30 -4.83
C ILE A 164 -46.54 -0.80 -5.64
N ASN A 165 -46.36 -1.09 -6.94
CA ASN A 165 -47.44 -1.54 -7.82
C ASN A 165 -47.89 -2.98 -7.47
N ASP A 166 -46.96 -3.83 -6.97
CA ASP A 166 -47.23 -5.23 -6.65
C ASP A 166 -47.77 -5.41 -5.21
N THR A 167 -47.81 -4.34 -4.39
CA THR A 167 -48.19 -4.42 -2.97
C THR A 167 -49.43 -3.57 -2.68
N ASP A 168 -50.54 -4.23 -2.40
CA ASP A 168 -51.79 -3.57 -2.05
C ASP A 168 -51.62 -2.63 -0.85
N GLY A 169 -52.11 -1.36 -0.99
CA GLY A 169 -52.04 -0.35 0.04
C GLY A 169 -50.84 0.57 -0.02
N LEU A 170 -49.88 0.34 -0.95
CA LEU A 170 -48.76 1.25 -1.17
C LEU A 170 -48.96 2.28 -2.29
N GLU A 171 -50.08 2.21 -3.04
CA GLU A 171 -50.40 3.13 -4.18
C GLU A 171 -50.27 4.60 -3.80
N PRO A 172 -50.61 5.05 -2.55
CA PRO A 172 -50.47 6.45 -2.17
C PRO A 172 -49.01 6.98 -2.27
N TYR A 173 -48.00 6.12 -2.35
CA TYR A 173 -46.61 6.52 -2.50
C TYR A 173 -46.22 6.82 -3.95
N LEU A 174 -46.97 6.34 -4.96
CA LEU A 174 -46.63 6.47 -6.38
C LEU A 174 -46.40 7.92 -6.80
N ASP A 175 -47.23 8.86 -6.35
CA ASP A 175 -47.07 10.27 -6.72
C ASP A 175 -45.71 10.82 -6.32
N ALA A 176 -45.24 10.47 -5.11
CA ALA A 176 -43.95 10.92 -4.61
C ALA A 176 -42.80 10.26 -5.34
N PHE A 177 -42.88 8.93 -5.57
CA PHE A 177 -41.84 8.20 -6.26
C PHE A 177 -41.69 8.57 -7.74
N ASN A 178 -42.83 8.80 -8.43
CA ASN A 178 -42.80 9.27 -9.82
C ASN A 178 -42.24 10.70 -9.92
N SER A 179 -42.59 11.59 -8.97
CA SER A 179 -42.03 12.93 -8.92
C SER A 179 -40.53 12.91 -8.69
N ASP A 180 -40.05 12.13 -7.71
CA ASP A 180 -38.63 11.98 -7.40
C ASP A 180 -37.86 11.35 -8.58
N TYR A 181 -38.43 10.30 -9.23
CA TYR A 181 -37.88 9.70 -10.43
C TYR A 181 -37.70 10.71 -11.57
N GLY A 182 -38.70 11.55 -11.82
CA GLY A 182 -38.62 12.60 -12.84
C GLY A 182 -37.56 13.68 -12.53
N TYR A 183 -37.23 13.96 -11.26
CA TYR A 183 -36.11 14.82 -10.90
C TYR A 183 -34.77 14.14 -11.17
N LEU A 184 -34.62 12.84 -10.80
CA LEU A 184 -33.41 12.06 -11.04
C LEU A 184 -33.14 11.88 -12.53
N GLU A 185 -34.18 11.65 -13.33
CA GLU A 185 -34.10 11.52 -14.80
C GLU A 185 -33.59 12.81 -15.45
N ARG A 186 -34.12 13.98 -15.04
CA ARG A 186 -33.64 15.29 -15.50
C ARG A 186 -32.20 15.55 -15.09
N ALA A 187 -31.81 15.16 -13.89
CA ALA A 187 -30.41 15.25 -13.43
C ALA A 187 -29.51 14.36 -14.29
N TYR A 188 -29.96 13.15 -14.63
CA TYR A 188 -29.20 12.25 -15.51
C TYR A 188 -29.07 12.81 -16.95
N GLU A 189 -30.15 13.35 -17.51
CA GLU A 189 -30.13 13.98 -18.84
C GLU A 189 -29.23 15.21 -18.90
N SER A 190 -29.16 16.00 -17.81
CA SER A 190 -28.29 17.19 -17.73
C SER A 190 -26.80 16.88 -17.87
N LEU A 191 -26.37 15.63 -17.69
CA LEU A 191 -24.98 15.21 -17.89
C LEU A 191 -24.49 15.38 -19.35
N ASN A 192 -25.41 15.50 -20.30
CA ASN A 192 -25.10 15.80 -21.70
C ASN A 192 -24.84 17.31 -21.95
N GLY A 193 -25.17 18.15 -21.00
CA GLY A 193 -24.91 19.59 -20.99
C GLY A 193 -23.62 20.00 -20.32
N GLY A 194 -23.46 21.29 -19.97
CA GLY A 194 -22.33 21.82 -19.19
C GLY A 194 -22.49 21.63 -17.68
N LEU A 195 -21.46 21.98 -16.94
CA LEU A 195 -21.49 21.96 -15.46
C LEU A 195 -22.66 22.78 -14.88
N ASN A 196 -23.00 23.89 -15.52
CA ASN A 196 -24.09 24.73 -15.08
C ASN A 196 -25.46 24.04 -15.20
N ASP A 197 -25.67 23.24 -16.24
CA ASP A 197 -26.89 22.46 -16.42
C ASP A 197 -27.01 21.37 -15.36
N ILE A 198 -25.91 20.71 -15.04
CA ILE A 198 -25.83 19.69 -13.99
C ILE A 198 -26.10 20.32 -12.61
N TYR A 199 -25.44 21.45 -12.31
CA TYR A 199 -25.62 22.18 -11.05
C TYR A 199 -27.10 22.58 -10.83
N ILE A 200 -27.73 23.16 -11.85
CA ILE A 200 -29.15 23.56 -11.79
C ILE A 200 -30.06 22.35 -11.61
N ALA A 201 -29.82 21.29 -12.36
CA ALA A 201 -30.66 20.09 -12.29
C ALA A 201 -30.58 19.42 -10.91
N LEU A 202 -29.37 19.22 -10.35
CA LEU A 202 -29.17 18.62 -9.03
C LEU A 202 -29.76 19.47 -7.90
N ASN A 203 -29.51 20.80 -7.91
CA ASN A 203 -30.03 21.70 -6.90
C ASN A 203 -31.57 21.97 -7.00
N SER A 204 -32.18 21.59 -8.14
CA SER A 204 -33.63 21.64 -8.30
C SER A 204 -34.36 20.43 -7.73
N ILE A 205 -33.66 19.38 -7.30
CA ILE A 205 -34.28 18.15 -6.78
C ILE A 205 -35.02 18.46 -5.48
N SER A 206 -36.32 18.23 -5.45
CA SER A 206 -37.18 18.43 -4.31
C SER A 206 -38.01 17.20 -4.00
N PHE A 207 -37.76 16.62 -2.84
CA PHE A 207 -38.46 15.42 -2.38
C PHE A 207 -39.77 15.80 -1.68
N ILE A 208 -40.91 15.52 -2.30
CA ILE A 208 -42.22 15.79 -1.70
C ILE A 208 -42.48 14.84 -0.53
N LYS A 209 -43.32 15.27 0.42
CA LYS A 209 -43.64 14.45 1.60
C LYS A 209 -44.47 13.22 1.19
N LEU A 210 -44.07 12.05 1.68
CA LEU A 210 -44.86 10.81 1.49
C LEU A 210 -46.22 10.94 2.17
N LYS A 211 -47.26 10.46 1.48
CA LYS A 211 -48.60 10.32 2.08
C LYS A 211 -48.55 9.32 3.23
N THR A 212 -49.29 9.56 4.30
CA THR A 212 -49.32 8.65 5.44
C THR A 212 -50.12 7.40 5.11
N VAL A 213 -49.47 6.25 5.17
CA VAL A 213 -50.09 4.91 5.02
C VAL A 213 -49.88 4.16 6.32
N LYS A 214 -50.99 3.70 6.95
CA LYS A 214 -50.94 2.95 8.20
C LYS A 214 -50.50 1.50 7.93
N LYS A 215 -49.71 0.92 8.84
CA LYS A 215 -49.22 -0.46 8.71
C LYS A 215 -50.29 -1.52 8.47
N ASN A 216 -51.46 -1.34 9.10
CA ASN A 216 -52.62 -2.23 8.97
C ASN A 216 -53.39 -2.09 7.64
N GLN A 217 -52.97 -1.18 6.77
CA GLN A 217 -53.58 -0.94 5.42
C GLN A 217 -52.69 -1.50 4.29
N VAL A 218 -51.55 -2.06 4.63
CA VAL A 218 -50.56 -2.60 3.65
C VAL A 218 -50.56 -4.11 3.78
N SER A 219 -50.55 -4.81 2.65
CA SER A 219 -50.51 -6.27 2.59
C SER A 219 -49.18 -6.85 3.05
N ASP A 220 -48.06 -6.12 2.87
CA ASP A 220 -46.70 -6.49 3.27
C ASP A 220 -45.94 -5.31 3.92
N GLU A 221 -45.67 -5.42 5.22
CA GLU A 221 -44.92 -4.42 5.99
C GLU A 221 -43.44 -4.36 5.59
N ASN A 222 -42.85 -5.49 5.19
CA ASN A 222 -41.45 -5.53 4.74
C ASN A 222 -41.27 -4.78 3.43
N ALA A 223 -42.20 -4.94 2.47
CA ALA A 223 -42.26 -4.18 1.26
C ALA A 223 -42.33 -2.67 1.51
N GLN A 224 -43.19 -2.24 2.47
CA GLN A 224 -43.30 -0.84 2.88
C GLN A 224 -41.98 -0.29 3.43
N ASN A 225 -41.32 -1.05 4.30
CA ASN A 225 -40.04 -0.65 4.89
C ASN A 225 -38.93 -0.60 3.84
N SER A 226 -38.88 -1.56 2.92
CA SER A 226 -37.92 -1.60 1.81
C SER A 226 -38.07 -0.37 0.91
N VAL A 227 -39.28 -0.03 0.50
CA VAL A 227 -39.53 1.14 -0.36
C VAL A 227 -39.14 2.45 0.33
N LYS A 228 -39.46 2.62 1.62
CA LYS A 228 -39.03 3.78 2.40
C LYS A 228 -37.50 3.83 2.54
N GLY A 229 -36.88 2.70 2.82
CA GLY A 229 -35.43 2.58 2.95
C GLY A 229 -34.70 2.98 1.67
N ILE A 230 -35.16 2.53 0.51
CA ILE A 230 -34.65 2.96 -0.80
C ILE A 230 -34.69 4.47 -0.94
N ARG A 231 -35.87 5.07 -0.68
CA ARG A 231 -36.05 6.52 -0.82
C ARG A 231 -35.15 7.32 0.12
N ASP A 232 -35.08 6.91 1.39
CA ASP A 232 -34.28 7.60 2.41
C ASP A 232 -32.77 7.48 2.08
N SER A 233 -32.34 6.33 1.60
CA SER A 233 -30.96 6.10 1.14
C SER A 233 -30.60 7.02 -0.02
N VAL A 234 -31.41 7.04 -1.08
CA VAL A 234 -31.15 7.90 -2.25
C VAL A 234 -31.21 9.39 -1.85
N LYS A 235 -32.17 9.79 -1.04
CA LYS A 235 -32.26 11.16 -0.54
C LYS A 235 -31.01 11.58 0.23
N LYS A 236 -30.50 10.71 1.12
CA LYS A 236 -29.27 10.97 1.87
C LYS A 236 -28.06 11.11 0.94
N LYS A 237 -27.94 10.22 -0.06
CA LYS A 237 -26.83 10.24 -1.02
C LYS A 237 -26.88 11.46 -1.94
N ILE A 238 -28.05 11.85 -2.46
CA ILE A 238 -28.21 13.06 -3.27
C ILE A 238 -27.85 14.31 -2.45
N LYS A 239 -28.29 14.37 -1.19
CA LYS A 239 -27.92 15.47 -0.30
C LYS A 239 -26.42 15.55 -0.11
N SER A 240 -25.77 14.43 0.20
CA SER A 240 -24.31 14.35 0.35
C SER A 240 -23.58 14.72 -0.95
N LEU A 241 -24.08 14.30 -2.12
CA LEU A 241 -23.53 14.66 -3.41
C LEU A 241 -23.56 16.17 -3.66
N ILE A 242 -24.69 16.81 -3.35
CA ILE A 242 -24.84 18.28 -3.50
C ILE A 242 -23.88 18.99 -2.54
N GLU A 243 -23.88 18.62 -1.26
CA GLU A 243 -23.07 19.26 -0.22
C GLU A 243 -21.56 19.09 -0.45
N ASN A 244 -21.11 17.95 -0.96
CA ASN A 244 -19.67 17.67 -1.12
C ASN A 244 -19.11 18.03 -2.50
N THR A 245 -19.94 18.03 -3.55
CA THR A 245 -19.46 18.18 -4.93
C THR A 245 -20.01 19.43 -5.61
N PHE A 246 -21.22 19.87 -5.25
CA PHE A 246 -21.93 20.98 -5.86
C PHE A 246 -22.32 22.07 -4.83
N GLU A 247 -21.56 22.20 -3.75
CA GLU A 247 -21.71 23.29 -2.78
C GLU A 247 -21.46 24.64 -3.44
N PHE A 248 -20.46 24.74 -4.31
CA PHE A 248 -20.09 25.92 -5.07
C PHE A 248 -20.74 25.92 -6.46
N THR A 249 -21.06 27.12 -6.92
CA THR A 249 -21.50 27.32 -8.31
C THR A 249 -20.37 27.00 -9.28
N PRO A 250 -20.65 26.62 -10.55
CA PRO A 250 -19.61 26.40 -11.55
C PRO A 250 -18.67 27.60 -11.76
N GLN A 251 -19.15 28.85 -11.54
CA GLN A 251 -18.29 30.03 -11.63
C GLN A 251 -17.33 30.11 -10.44
N GLU A 252 -17.80 29.86 -9.22
CA GLU A 252 -16.95 29.83 -8.02
C GLU A 252 -15.92 28.70 -8.11
N ALA A 253 -16.29 27.55 -8.68
CA ALA A 253 -15.35 26.44 -8.93
C ALA A 253 -14.28 26.85 -9.96
N LEU A 254 -14.64 27.58 -11.02
CA LEU A 254 -13.69 28.13 -11.99
C LEU A 254 -12.75 29.13 -11.32
N ASP A 255 -13.29 30.05 -10.53
CA ASP A 255 -12.49 31.07 -9.82
C ASP A 255 -11.51 30.41 -8.84
N GLY A 256 -11.93 29.32 -8.18
CA GLY A 256 -11.07 28.47 -7.35
C GLY A 256 -9.93 27.83 -8.14
N ILE A 257 -10.19 27.27 -9.33
CA ILE A 257 -9.15 26.68 -10.19
C ILE A 257 -8.17 27.73 -10.69
N ILE A 258 -8.66 28.93 -11.08
CA ILE A 258 -7.80 30.07 -11.47
C ILE A 258 -6.88 30.44 -10.30
N GLY A 259 -7.41 30.48 -9.07
CA GLY A 259 -6.62 30.77 -7.87
C GLY A 259 -5.59 29.69 -7.51
N VAL A 260 -5.84 28.42 -7.85
CA VAL A 260 -4.92 27.31 -7.59
C VAL A 260 -3.81 27.19 -8.63
N TYR A 261 -4.01 27.67 -9.87
CA TYR A 261 -3.05 27.52 -10.95
C TYR A 261 -1.63 28.02 -10.63
N PRO A 262 -1.42 29.21 -10.04
CA PRO A 262 -0.06 29.68 -9.67
C PRO A 262 0.64 28.69 -8.72
N PHE A 263 -0.07 28.15 -7.73
CA PHE A 263 0.48 27.18 -6.79
C PHE A 263 0.89 25.89 -7.49
N MET A 264 0.08 25.37 -8.42
CA MET A 264 0.41 24.15 -9.17
C MET A 264 1.62 24.36 -10.07
N LYS A 265 1.76 25.53 -10.68
CA LYS A 265 2.91 25.91 -11.50
C LYS A 265 4.19 25.99 -10.64
N THR A 266 4.12 26.64 -9.49
CA THR A 266 5.26 26.76 -8.56
C THR A 266 5.64 25.38 -8.03
N LEU A 267 4.68 24.55 -7.62
CA LEU A 267 4.91 23.16 -7.16
C LEU A 267 5.61 22.32 -8.24
N ALA A 268 5.14 22.39 -9.49
CA ALA A 268 5.77 21.67 -10.60
C ALA A 268 7.21 22.18 -10.86
N THR A 269 7.43 23.48 -10.74
CA THR A 269 8.76 24.11 -10.94
C THR A 269 9.74 23.63 -9.87
N ILE A 270 9.34 23.64 -8.60
CA ILE A 270 10.17 23.16 -7.47
C ILE A 270 10.43 21.65 -7.62
N THR A 271 9.43 20.87 -8.01
CA THR A 271 9.59 19.42 -8.22
C THR A 271 10.58 19.10 -9.34
N ARG A 272 10.56 19.88 -10.43
CA ARG A 272 11.54 19.74 -11.53
C ARG A 272 12.96 20.13 -11.09
N GLU A 273 13.11 21.20 -10.33
CA GLU A 273 14.40 21.61 -9.80
C GLU A 273 14.94 20.58 -8.81
N PHE A 274 14.09 20.04 -7.94
CA PHE A 274 14.43 18.92 -7.07
C PHE A 274 14.92 17.69 -7.88
N SER A 275 14.18 17.29 -8.93
CA SER A 275 14.56 16.16 -9.80
C SER A 275 15.94 16.38 -10.42
N ARG A 276 16.21 17.57 -10.97
CA ARG A 276 17.48 17.92 -11.57
C ARG A 276 18.65 17.81 -10.58
N ARG A 277 18.49 18.39 -9.37
CA ARG A 277 19.52 18.35 -8.33
C ARG A 277 19.76 16.94 -7.81
N PHE A 278 18.70 16.16 -7.70
CA PHE A 278 18.82 14.76 -7.26
C PHE A 278 19.58 13.92 -8.28
N ASP A 279 19.33 14.14 -9.59
CA ASP A 279 20.09 13.48 -10.66
C ASP A 279 21.56 13.90 -10.67
N GLU A 280 21.86 15.19 -10.45
CA GLU A 280 23.23 15.71 -10.32
C GLU A 280 23.95 15.07 -9.13
N LYS A 281 23.32 15.04 -7.95
CA LYS A 281 23.90 14.44 -6.74
C LYS A 281 24.15 12.94 -6.90
N LYS A 282 23.24 12.21 -7.56
CA LYS A 282 23.43 10.77 -7.89
C LYS A 282 24.64 10.58 -8.82
N ARG A 283 24.80 11.42 -9.83
CA ARG A 283 25.95 11.38 -10.74
C ARG A 283 27.27 11.69 -10.04
N GLU A 284 27.32 12.71 -9.19
CA GLU A 284 28.52 13.04 -8.39
C GLU A 284 28.98 11.86 -7.52
N LYS A 285 28.01 11.11 -6.94
CA LYS A 285 28.29 9.94 -6.11
C LYS A 285 28.40 8.64 -6.88
N ASN A 286 28.20 8.69 -8.18
CA ASN A 286 28.21 7.53 -9.09
C ASN A 286 27.22 6.42 -8.70
N ILE A 287 25.98 6.83 -8.35
CA ILE A 287 24.90 5.99 -7.86
C ILE A 287 23.72 6.07 -8.82
N LEU A 288 23.02 4.94 -9.01
CA LEU A 288 21.74 4.85 -9.69
C LEU A 288 20.69 4.29 -8.71
N ASP A 289 19.48 4.83 -8.76
CA ASP A 289 18.32 4.22 -8.11
C ASP A 289 17.52 3.32 -9.09
N PHE A 290 16.47 2.68 -8.59
CA PHE A 290 15.66 1.79 -9.43
C PHE A 290 14.94 2.50 -10.56
N ASN A 291 14.51 3.75 -10.38
CA ASN A 291 13.86 4.53 -11.43
C ASN A 291 14.87 4.91 -12.53
N ASP A 292 16.12 5.21 -12.14
CA ASP A 292 17.17 5.49 -13.09
C ASP A 292 17.40 4.34 -14.07
N LEU A 293 17.25 3.10 -13.63
CA LEU A 293 17.45 1.93 -14.51
C LEU A 293 16.49 1.96 -15.70
N GLU A 294 15.21 2.25 -15.47
CA GLU A 294 14.22 2.34 -16.55
C GLU A 294 14.44 3.58 -17.42
N HIS A 295 14.68 4.75 -16.82
CA HIS A 295 14.83 5.99 -17.54
C HIS A 295 16.13 6.09 -18.33
N LEU A 296 17.26 5.61 -17.81
CA LEU A 296 18.52 5.56 -18.52
C LEU A 296 18.49 4.51 -19.66
N CYS A 297 17.86 3.36 -19.40
CA CYS A 297 17.60 2.39 -20.46
C CYS A 297 16.78 3.03 -21.59
N LEU A 298 15.69 3.72 -21.24
CA LEU A 298 14.87 4.44 -22.22
C LEU A 298 15.70 5.48 -22.99
N LYS A 299 16.55 6.24 -22.30
CA LYS A 299 17.44 7.23 -22.92
C LYS A 299 18.43 6.60 -23.91
N ILE A 300 18.93 5.40 -23.65
CA ILE A 300 19.80 4.66 -24.57
C ILE A 300 19.02 4.17 -25.80
N LEU A 301 17.75 3.77 -25.61
CA LEU A 301 16.93 3.17 -26.65
C LEU A 301 16.26 4.20 -27.58
N ILE A 302 16.28 5.48 -27.24
CA ILE A 302 15.68 6.55 -28.06
C ILE A 302 16.73 7.42 -28.73
N ASP A 303 16.35 7.98 -29.87
CA ASP A 303 17.03 9.04 -30.57
C ASP A 303 16.01 10.09 -31.04
N ARG A 304 16.47 11.21 -31.64
CA ARG A 304 15.60 12.25 -32.19
C ARG A 304 15.89 12.44 -33.65
N ASP A 305 14.83 12.49 -34.46
CA ASP A 305 14.95 12.82 -35.87
C ASP A 305 15.18 14.33 -36.12
N GLU A 306 15.33 14.72 -37.36
CA GLU A 306 15.53 16.13 -37.80
C GLU A 306 14.37 17.05 -37.36
N ASN A 307 13.19 16.50 -37.10
CA ASN A 307 11.98 17.21 -36.65
C ASN A 307 11.82 17.14 -35.13
N ASN A 308 12.83 16.65 -34.40
CA ASN A 308 12.81 16.47 -32.97
C ASN A 308 11.77 15.41 -32.45
N ASN A 309 11.26 14.53 -33.35
CA ASN A 309 10.43 13.43 -32.97
C ASN A 309 11.27 12.30 -32.36
N ILE A 310 10.68 11.57 -31.40
CA ILE A 310 11.32 10.42 -30.78
C ILE A 310 11.28 9.24 -31.74
N VAL A 311 12.45 8.68 -32.04
CA VAL A 311 12.66 7.52 -32.89
C VAL A 311 13.51 6.47 -32.16
N PRO A 312 13.45 5.18 -32.54
CA PRO A 312 14.37 4.18 -32.01
C PRO A 312 15.81 4.52 -32.31
N SER A 313 16.69 4.37 -31.31
CA SER A 313 18.14 4.50 -31.50
C SER A 313 18.71 3.26 -32.24
N LYS A 314 19.96 3.35 -32.68
CA LYS A 314 20.68 2.19 -33.24
C LYS A 314 20.76 1.02 -32.26
N VAL A 315 20.76 1.28 -30.95
CA VAL A 315 20.75 0.23 -29.92
C VAL A 315 19.37 -0.46 -29.89
N ALA A 316 18.29 0.30 -29.99
CA ALA A 316 16.95 -0.25 -30.08
C ALA A 316 16.77 -1.07 -31.36
N GLU A 317 17.24 -0.57 -32.53
CA GLU A 317 17.22 -1.29 -33.79
C GLU A 317 17.97 -2.65 -33.69
N HIS A 318 19.13 -2.63 -33.02
CA HIS A 318 19.89 -3.87 -32.75
C HIS A 318 19.06 -4.88 -31.93
N PHE A 319 18.36 -4.46 -30.88
CA PHE A 319 17.50 -5.35 -30.10
C PHE A 319 16.30 -5.87 -30.90
N MET A 320 15.68 -5.03 -31.76
CA MET A 320 14.60 -5.44 -32.66
C MET A 320 15.04 -6.55 -33.61
N GLU A 321 16.31 -6.54 -34.06
CA GLU A 321 16.88 -7.59 -34.92
C GLU A 321 17.33 -8.80 -34.11
N PHE A 322 17.86 -8.57 -32.91
CA PHE A 322 18.43 -9.62 -32.07
C PHE A 322 17.38 -10.52 -31.44
N PHE A 323 16.24 -9.96 -30.99
CA PHE A 323 15.19 -10.75 -30.36
C PHE A 323 14.27 -11.39 -31.41
N ASP A 324 14.28 -12.72 -31.48
CA ASP A 324 13.29 -13.47 -32.24
C ASP A 324 11.89 -13.28 -31.63
N GLU A 325 11.77 -13.39 -30.30
CA GLU A 325 10.53 -13.23 -29.53
C GLU A 325 10.78 -12.43 -28.25
N VAL A 326 9.83 -11.58 -27.88
CA VAL A 326 9.77 -10.84 -26.61
C VAL A 326 8.55 -11.33 -25.84
N LEU A 327 8.78 -11.98 -24.71
CA LEU A 327 7.74 -12.60 -23.87
C LEU A 327 7.61 -11.81 -22.60
N VAL A 328 6.40 -11.34 -22.29
CA VAL A 328 6.12 -10.52 -21.09
C VAL A 328 5.06 -11.21 -20.25
N ASP A 329 5.39 -11.49 -19.00
CA ASP A 329 4.46 -12.05 -18.02
C ASP A 329 3.91 -10.94 -17.11
N GLU A 330 2.77 -11.19 -16.46
CA GLU A 330 2.08 -10.24 -15.57
C GLU A 330 1.91 -8.84 -16.21
N TYR A 331 1.59 -8.81 -17.50
CA TYR A 331 1.58 -7.56 -18.29
C TYR A 331 0.64 -6.48 -17.73
N GLN A 332 -0.44 -6.84 -17.00
CA GLN A 332 -1.36 -5.91 -16.34
C GLN A 332 -0.68 -5.06 -15.25
N ASP A 333 0.52 -5.45 -14.79
CA ASP A 333 1.27 -4.69 -13.78
C ASP A 333 2.32 -3.74 -14.39
N SER A 334 2.39 -3.66 -15.72
CA SER A 334 3.34 -2.79 -16.42
C SER A 334 2.96 -1.31 -16.29
N ASN A 335 3.96 -0.44 -16.24
CA ASN A 335 3.81 1.02 -16.31
C ASN A 335 4.13 1.55 -17.73
N ASN A 336 3.91 2.85 -17.94
CA ASN A 336 4.14 3.48 -19.24
C ASN A 336 5.63 3.48 -19.69
N VAL A 337 6.58 3.52 -18.76
CA VAL A 337 8.02 3.45 -19.08
C VAL A 337 8.36 2.06 -19.61
N GLN A 338 7.92 1.02 -18.92
CA GLN A 338 8.13 -0.38 -19.31
C GLN A 338 7.48 -0.69 -20.64
N GLU A 339 6.25 -0.22 -20.86
CA GLU A 339 5.56 -0.35 -22.15
C GLU A 339 6.36 0.30 -23.28
N THR A 340 6.91 1.49 -23.05
CA THR A 340 7.73 2.19 -24.05
C THR A 340 9.02 1.42 -24.33
N ILE A 341 9.67 0.86 -23.32
CA ILE A 341 10.88 0.04 -23.49
C ILE A 341 10.55 -1.22 -24.32
N ILE A 342 9.46 -1.93 -23.98
CA ILE A 342 9.01 -3.12 -24.75
C ILE A 342 8.77 -2.76 -26.22
N ASP A 343 8.15 -1.63 -26.49
CA ASP A 343 7.93 -1.14 -27.85
C ASP A 343 9.23 -0.89 -28.63
N LEU A 344 10.24 -0.34 -27.93
CA LEU A 344 11.50 0.03 -28.55
C LEU A 344 12.45 -1.15 -28.81
N VAL A 345 12.33 -2.24 -28.02
CA VAL A 345 13.18 -3.44 -28.20
C VAL A 345 12.51 -4.53 -29.03
N SER A 346 11.26 -4.33 -29.45
CA SER A 346 10.47 -5.30 -30.17
C SER A 346 10.01 -4.79 -31.55
N ARG A 347 9.56 -5.71 -32.40
CA ARG A 347 8.96 -5.41 -33.71
C ARG A 347 7.46 -5.21 -33.64
N ARG A 348 6.88 -4.95 -32.47
CA ARG A 348 5.41 -4.84 -32.29
C ARG A 348 4.77 -3.79 -33.20
N LYS A 349 5.43 -2.68 -33.43
CA LYS A 349 4.96 -1.61 -34.34
C LYS A 349 5.29 -1.85 -35.80
N LEU A 350 6.13 -2.83 -36.10
CA LEU A 350 6.50 -3.19 -37.46
C LEU A 350 5.51 -4.18 -38.08
N LYS A 351 5.75 -4.56 -39.32
CA LYS A 351 4.87 -5.44 -40.08
C LYS A 351 4.83 -6.85 -39.49
N GLU A 352 5.92 -7.34 -38.92
CA GLU A 352 6.07 -8.65 -38.29
C GLU A 352 6.29 -8.47 -36.79
N SER A 353 5.21 -8.55 -36.00
CA SER A 353 5.26 -8.46 -34.56
C SER A 353 5.87 -9.72 -33.94
N ASN A 354 6.71 -9.55 -32.90
CA ASN A 354 7.37 -10.62 -32.18
C ASN A 354 7.10 -10.55 -30.68
N VAL A 355 5.98 -9.95 -30.24
CA VAL A 355 5.66 -9.78 -28.82
C VAL A 355 4.53 -10.71 -28.42
N PHE A 356 4.73 -11.43 -27.33
CA PHE A 356 3.72 -12.24 -26.66
C PHE A 356 3.57 -11.76 -25.21
N MET A 357 2.38 -11.34 -24.83
CA MET A 357 2.08 -10.79 -23.51
C MET A 357 1.07 -11.69 -22.80
N VAL A 358 1.33 -12.00 -21.55
CA VAL A 358 0.43 -12.77 -20.68
C VAL A 358 0.04 -11.92 -19.49
N GLY A 359 -1.23 -11.97 -19.12
CA GLY A 359 -1.73 -11.25 -17.96
C GLY A 359 -3.20 -11.54 -17.68
N ASP A 360 -3.65 -11.03 -16.56
CA ASP A 360 -5.05 -11.06 -16.16
C ASP A 360 -5.41 -9.73 -15.49
N VAL A 361 -6.23 -8.92 -16.14
CA VAL A 361 -6.63 -7.60 -15.62
C VAL A 361 -7.32 -7.70 -14.26
N LYS A 362 -8.05 -8.80 -14.00
CA LYS A 362 -8.70 -9.07 -12.71
C LYS A 362 -7.70 -9.23 -11.54
N GLN A 363 -6.42 -9.48 -11.85
CA GLN A 363 -5.31 -9.58 -10.89
C GLN A 363 -4.45 -8.31 -10.83
N SER A 364 -4.89 -7.21 -11.44
CA SER A 364 -4.19 -5.92 -11.35
C SER A 364 -4.43 -5.27 -10.00
N ILE A 365 -3.50 -5.49 -9.06
CA ILE A 365 -3.57 -4.98 -7.69
C ILE A 365 -2.41 -4.02 -7.36
N TYR A 366 -1.61 -3.63 -8.35
CA TYR A 366 -0.44 -2.74 -8.17
C TYR A 366 -0.62 -1.32 -8.71
N ARG A 367 -1.87 -0.85 -8.88
CA ARG A 367 -2.15 0.54 -9.32
C ARG A 367 -1.49 1.58 -8.39
N PHE A 368 -1.41 1.32 -7.08
CA PHE A 368 -0.70 2.17 -6.12
C PHE A 368 0.84 2.24 -6.35
N ARG A 369 1.40 1.30 -7.13
CA ARG A 369 2.77 1.34 -7.66
C ARG A 369 2.85 1.88 -9.08
N GLN A 370 1.81 2.57 -9.53
CA GLN A 370 1.69 3.17 -10.86
C GLN A 370 1.60 2.17 -12.01
N ALA A 371 1.22 0.91 -11.74
CA ALA A 371 0.81 0.00 -12.80
C ALA A 371 -0.39 0.58 -13.58
N LYS A 372 -0.41 0.34 -14.88
CA LYS A 372 -1.41 0.85 -15.82
C LYS A 372 -2.19 -0.30 -16.47
N PRO A 373 -3.21 -0.87 -15.78
CA PRO A 373 -4.03 -1.95 -16.34
C PRO A 373 -4.73 -1.55 -17.65
N GLU A 374 -4.93 -0.25 -17.87
CA GLU A 374 -5.48 0.29 -19.11
C GLU A 374 -4.65 -0.10 -20.35
N LEU A 375 -3.34 -0.30 -20.19
CA LEU A 375 -2.47 -0.79 -21.28
C LEU A 375 -2.83 -2.21 -21.72
N PHE A 376 -3.22 -3.05 -20.75
CA PHE A 376 -3.70 -4.40 -21.04
C PHE A 376 -5.11 -4.38 -21.62
N LEU A 377 -6.04 -3.62 -21.01
CA LEU A 377 -7.44 -3.52 -21.43
C LEU A 377 -7.56 -2.98 -22.86
N ASP A 378 -6.78 -1.99 -23.24
CA ASP A 378 -6.74 -1.46 -24.60
C ASP A 378 -6.41 -2.56 -25.62
N LYS A 379 -5.41 -3.41 -25.33
CA LYS A 379 -5.05 -4.54 -26.18
C LYS A 379 -6.12 -5.64 -26.14
N TYR A 380 -6.63 -5.94 -24.95
CA TYR A 380 -7.67 -6.93 -24.75
C TYR A 380 -8.92 -6.62 -25.60
N ASN A 381 -9.32 -5.37 -25.67
CA ASN A 381 -10.49 -4.91 -26.42
C ASN A 381 -10.22 -4.83 -27.93
N ARG A 382 -8.99 -4.48 -28.35
CA ARG A 382 -8.67 -4.29 -29.78
C ARG A 382 -8.18 -5.53 -30.51
N TYR A 383 -7.60 -6.52 -29.79
CA TYR A 383 -7.03 -7.69 -30.41
C TYR A 383 -8.12 -8.71 -30.79
N SER A 384 -7.97 -9.33 -31.99
CA SER A 384 -8.91 -10.30 -32.54
C SER A 384 -8.74 -11.70 -31.94
N LEU A 385 -9.83 -12.42 -31.81
CA LEU A 385 -9.83 -13.84 -31.45
C LEU A 385 -9.52 -14.74 -32.68
N GLU A 386 -9.57 -14.19 -33.90
CA GLU A 386 -9.39 -14.96 -35.12
C GLU A 386 -7.95 -15.46 -35.28
N ASP A 387 -7.83 -16.72 -35.68
CA ASP A 387 -6.55 -17.35 -35.96
C ASP A 387 -5.87 -16.72 -37.18
N GLY A 388 -4.57 -16.45 -37.11
CA GLY A 388 -3.82 -15.75 -38.15
C GLY A 388 -3.92 -14.22 -38.14
N SER A 389 -4.69 -13.61 -37.23
CA SER A 389 -4.72 -12.17 -37.07
C SER A 389 -3.36 -11.66 -36.60
N LYS A 390 -2.92 -10.49 -37.11
CA LYS A 390 -1.66 -9.86 -36.72
C LYS A 390 -1.60 -9.59 -35.21
N ASN A 391 -2.69 -9.09 -34.64
CA ASN A 391 -2.86 -8.85 -33.23
C ASN A 391 -3.91 -9.81 -32.71
N ARG A 392 -3.46 -10.94 -32.17
CA ARG A 392 -4.33 -12.04 -31.74
C ARG A 392 -4.48 -12.04 -30.23
N LYS A 393 -5.73 -12.17 -29.76
CA LYS A 393 -6.08 -12.45 -28.37
C LYS A 393 -6.29 -13.96 -28.20
N ILE A 394 -5.68 -14.54 -27.16
CA ILE A 394 -5.86 -15.93 -26.77
C ILE A 394 -6.37 -15.94 -25.35
N GLN A 395 -7.57 -16.46 -25.13
CA GLN A 395 -8.18 -16.54 -23.81
C GLN A 395 -7.83 -17.86 -23.13
N LEU A 396 -7.30 -17.75 -21.89
CA LEU A 396 -6.98 -18.88 -21.03
C LEU A 396 -7.95 -18.90 -19.85
N TYR A 397 -9.09 -19.55 -20.03
CA TYR A 397 -10.20 -19.55 -19.08
C TYR A 397 -10.19 -20.72 -18.09
N LYS A 398 -9.27 -21.68 -18.19
CA LYS A 398 -9.16 -22.83 -17.29
C LYS A 398 -8.27 -22.53 -16.10
N ASN A 399 -8.82 -22.70 -14.90
CA ASN A 399 -8.07 -22.63 -13.64
C ASN A 399 -7.62 -24.03 -13.22
N PHE A 400 -6.30 -24.23 -13.09
CA PHE A 400 -5.68 -25.51 -12.70
C PHE A 400 -5.22 -25.53 -11.23
N ARG A 401 -5.61 -24.52 -10.46
CA ARG A 401 -5.12 -24.28 -9.09
C ARG A 401 -6.18 -24.59 -8.05
N SER A 402 -7.38 -24.09 -8.25
CA SER A 402 -8.48 -24.11 -7.30
C SER A 402 -9.48 -25.24 -7.54
N ARG A 403 -10.21 -25.64 -6.48
CA ARG A 403 -11.32 -26.55 -6.56
C ARG A 403 -12.56 -25.89 -7.15
N GLN A 404 -13.51 -26.70 -7.58
CA GLN A 404 -14.74 -26.23 -8.23
C GLN A 404 -15.55 -25.31 -7.33
N GLU A 405 -15.72 -25.64 -6.07
CA GLU A 405 -16.49 -24.88 -5.10
C GLU A 405 -15.94 -23.46 -4.92
N VAL A 406 -14.59 -23.32 -4.87
CA VAL A 406 -13.92 -22.03 -4.80
C VAL A 406 -14.14 -21.22 -6.09
N ILE A 407 -14.03 -21.85 -7.24
CA ILE A 407 -14.23 -21.20 -8.55
C ILE A 407 -15.68 -20.70 -8.67
N GLU A 408 -16.67 -21.52 -8.33
CA GLU A 408 -18.08 -21.15 -8.39
C GLU A 408 -18.43 -19.99 -7.46
N GLY A 409 -17.90 -19.99 -6.22
CA GLY A 409 -18.12 -18.88 -5.30
C GLY A 409 -17.43 -17.59 -5.73
N VAL A 410 -16.21 -17.65 -6.27
CA VAL A 410 -15.53 -16.51 -6.86
C VAL A 410 -16.33 -15.95 -8.04
N ASN A 411 -16.76 -16.80 -8.97
CA ASN A 411 -17.57 -16.40 -10.13
C ASN A 411 -18.90 -15.75 -9.68
N TYR A 412 -19.55 -16.31 -8.64
CA TYR A 412 -20.80 -15.78 -8.12
C TYR A 412 -20.62 -14.33 -7.61
N ILE A 413 -19.58 -14.10 -6.80
CA ILE A 413 -19.32 -12.77 -6.24
C ILE A 413 -18.95 -11.78 -7.35
N PHE A 414 -18.02 -12.14 -8.24
CA PHE A 414 -17.55 -11.22 -9.28
C PHE A 414 -18.60 -10.89 -10.32
N LYS A 415 -19.50 -11.81 -10.67
CA LYS A 415 -20.67 -11.51 -11.50
C LYS A 415 -21.61 -10.47 -10.87
N MET A 416 -21.64 -10.38 -9.54
CA MET A 416 -22.47 -9.40 -8.85
C MET A 416 -21.83 -8.02 -8.71
N VAL A 417 -20.50 -7.96 -8.55
CA VAL A 417 -19.82 -6.70 -8.16
C VAL A 417 -18.93 -6.11 -9.25
N MET A 418 -18.54 -6.88 -10.28
CA MET A 418 -17.61 -6.46 -11.31
C MET A 418 -18.32 -6.13 -12.60
N SER A 419 -18.45 -4.84 -12.86
CA SER A 419 -18.97 -4.29 -14.12
C SER A 419 -17.90 -3.41 -14.77
N GLU A 420 -18.08 -3.06 -16.06
CA GLU A 420 -17.14 -2.18 -16.77
C GLU A 420 -16.94 -0.84 -16.04
N THR A 421 -18.01 -0.30 -15.45
CA THR A 421 -17.97 1.00 -14.77
C THR A 421 -17.33 0.97 -13.38
N VAL A 422 -17.36 -0.18 -12.68
CA VAL A 422 -16.82 -0.34 -11.32
C VAL A 422 -15.50 -1.11 -11.32
N GLY A 423 -15.42 -2.17 -12.12
CA GLY A 423 -14.29 -3.09 -12.22
C GLY A 423 -13.48 -2.98 -13.50
N GLU A 424 -13.77 -1.98 -14.36
CA GLU A 424 -13.11 -1.75 -15.65
C GLU A 424 -13.29 -2.89 -16.68
N LEU A 425 -13.98 -3.95 -16.29
CA LEU A 425 -14.29 -5.13 -17.09
C LEU A 425 -15.67 -5.67 -16.71
N GLU A 426 -16.47 -6.03 -17.71
CA GLU A 426 -17.73 -6.74 -17.48
C GLU A 426 -17.44 -8.23 -17.24
N TYR A 427 -17.79 -8.72 -16.03
CA TYR A 427 -17.54 -10.12 -15.66
C TYR A 427 -18.67 -11.03 -16.16
N THR A 428 -18.58 -11.43 -17.41
CA THR A 428 -19.54 -12.34 -18.08
C THR A 428 -19.11 -13.80 -17.96
N ASP A 429 -19.87 -14.69 -18.60
CA ASP A 429 -19.49 -16.12 -18.68
C ASP A 429 -18.18 -16.34 -19.47
N GLU A 430 -17.80 -15.40 -20.35
CA GLU A 430 -16.53 -15.43 -21.08
C GLU A 430 -15.33 -15.14 -20.18
N GLU A 431 -15.52 -14.30 -19.15
CA GLU A 431 -14.49 -13.93 -18.16
C GLU A 431 -14.46 -14.88 -16.96
N ALA A 432 -15.51 -15.70 -16.80
CA ALA A 432 -15.64 -16.60 -15.67
C ALA A 432 -14.56 -17.68 -15.67
N LEU A 433 -14.07 -17.99 -14.48
CA LEU A 433 -13.11 -19.06 -14.27
C LEU A 433 -13.78 -20.42 -14.50
N ASN A 434 -13.11 -21.31 -15.23
CA ASN A 434 -13.57 -22.67 -15.48
C ASN A 434 -12.60 -23.68 -14.85
N LEU A 435 -13.15 -24.78 -14.34
CA LEU A 435 -12.34 -25.84 -13.74
C LEU A 435 -11.43 -26.49 -14.79
N GLY A 436 -10.14 -26.48 -14.53
CA GLY A 436 -9.11 -27.17 -15.30
C GLY A 436 -8.34 -28.20 -14.49
N ALA A 437 -8.35 -28.05 -13.15
CA ALA A 437 -7.70 -28.98 -12.25
C ALA A 437 -8.50 -30.28 -12.09
N SER A 438 -7.81 -31.41 -11.99
CA SER A 438 -8.38 -32.69 -11.57
C SER A 438 -7.77 -33.08 -10.25
N PHE A 439 -8.57 -33.11 -9.19
CA PHE A 439 -8.16 -33.64 -7.91
C PHE A 439 -8.58 -35.12 -7.86
N LYS A 440 -7.65 -35.97 -7.40
CA LYS A 440 -7.99 -37.39 -7.21
C LYS A 440 -9.17 -37.50 -6.22
N ALA A 441 -10.13 -38.37 -6.52
CA ALA A 441 -11.06 -38.80 -5.50
C ALA A 441 -10.31 -39.50 -4.38
N THR A 442 -10.75 -39.34 -3.14
CA THR A 442 -10.24 -40.13 -2.02
C THR A 442 -11.14 -41.34 -1.82
N ASP A 443 -10.54 -42.52 -1.71
CA ASP A 443 -11.25 -43.74 -1.31
C ASP A 443 -11.36 -43.87 0.22
N ASP A 444 -10.82 -42.89 0.96
CA ASP A 444 -10.82 -42.83 2.41
C ASP A 444 -12.12 -42.17 2.91
N GLU A 445 -13.09 -42.99 3.32
CA GLU A 445 -14.37 -42.53 3.85
C GLU A 445 -14.24 -41.75 5.19
N ASP A 446 -13.09 -41.85 5.84
CA ASP A 446 -12.77 -41.14 7.10
C ASP A 446 -12.08 -39.80 6.88
N SER A 447 -12.01 -39.31 5.63
CA SER A 447 -11.41 -38.01 5.31
C SER A 447 -12.40 -37.01 4.73
N ILE A 448 -12.20 -35.72 5.06
CA ILE A 448 -12.85 -34.59 4.45
C ILE A 448 -11.83 -33.92 3.52
N VAL A 449 -12.13 -33.83 2.22
CA VAL A 449 -11.24 -33.23 1.24
C VAL A 449 -11.99 -32.13 0.46
N GLY A 450 -11.52 -30.91 0.57
CA GLY A 450 -12.21 -29.75 0.01
C GLY A 450 -13.32 -29.24 0.92
N GLY A 451 -14.22 -28.48 0.40
CA GLY A 451 -15.34 -27.91 1.11
C GLY A 451 -15.93 -26.70 0.38
N GLU A 452 -17.10 -26.29 0.80
CA GLU A 452 -17.78 -25.09 0.31
C GLU A 452 -17.08 -23.83 0.83
N ILE A 453 -17.33 -22.68 0.17
CA ILE A 453 -16.92 -21.38 0.70
C ILE A 453 -17.78 -21.06 1.92
N GLU A 454 -17.15 -20.73 3.02
CA GLU A 454 -17.79 -20.34 4.27
C GLU A 454 -17.82 -18.82 4.41
N LEU A 455 -18.98 -18.26 4.71
CA LEU A 455 -19.16 -16.85 5.06
C LEU A 455 -19.53 -16.73 6.54
N HIS A 456 -18.65 -16.12 7.33
CA HIS A 456 -18.88 -15.83 8.73
C HIS A 456 -19.31 -14.37 8.90
N ILE A 457 -20.50 -14.13 9.42
CA ILE A 457 -21.05 -12.79 9.65
C ILE A 457 -21.06 -12.53 11.16
N LEU A 458 -20.39 -11.45 11.58
CA LEU A 458 -20.33 -10.97 12.94
C LEU A 458 -21.38 -9.86 13.15
N ASP A 459 -22.31 -10.10 14.05
CA ASP A 459 -23.25 -9.08 14.53
C ASP A 459 -22.63 -8.31 15.71
N LYS A 460 -22.32 -7.05 15.49
CA LYS A 460 -21.72 -6.15 16.49
C LYS A 460 -22.78 -5.51 17.41
N SER A 461 -24.07 -5.69 17.17
CA SER A 461 -25.16 -5.00 17.90
C SER A 461 -25.25 -5.41 19.38
N GLY A 462 -24.57 -6.47 19.80
CA GLY A 462 -24.55 -6.98 21.17
C GLY A 462 -23.32 -6.58 22.00
N ILE A 463 -22.40 -5.78 21.49
CA ILE A 463 -21.25 -5.27 22.25
C ILE A 463 -21.77 -4.22 23.23
N VAL A 464 -21.90 -4.59 24.50
CA VAL A 464 -22.39 -3.72 25.59
C VAL A 464 -21.33 -2.66 25.86
N LYS A 465 -21.73 -1.38 25.77
CA LYS A 465 -20.93 -0.26 26.24
C LYS A 465 -20.83 -0.33 27.77
N GLU A 466 -19.70 -0.73 28.30
CA GLU A 466 -19.37 -0.42 29.70
C GLU A 466 -19.08 1.08 29.76
N GLU A 467 -19.97 1.82 30.44
CA GLU A 467 -19.75 3.24 30.77
C GLU A 467 -18.63 3.30 31.81
N GLU A 468 -17.37 3.36 31.37
CA GLU A 468 -16.29 3.76 32.27
C GLU A 468 -16.23 5.30 32.32
N SER A 469 -16.23 5.77 33.57
CA SER A 469 -16.16 7.18 33.96
C SER A 469 -14.89 7.85 33.40
N GLU A 470 -15.08 8.93 32.67
CA GLU A 470 -14.04 9.82 32.16
C GLU A 470 -13.07 10.27 33.27
N VAL A 471 -11.84 9.81 33.21
CA VAL A 471 -10.69 10.52 33.76
C VAL A 471 -9.90 11.03 32.57
N VAL A 472 -10.13 12.28 32.23
CA VAL A 472 -9.43 13.00 31.14
C VAL A 472 -8.04 13.35 31.65
N ASP A 473 -7.03 12.63 31.17
CA ASP A 473 -5.64 13.05 31.25
C ASP A 473 -5.30 13.78 29.94
N GLU A 474 -5.02 15.07 30.02
CA GLU A 474 -4.89 16.00 28.86
C GLU A 474 -3.68 15.76 27.95
N ASP A 475 -2.81 14.76 28.20
CA ASP A 475 -1.54 14.56 27.49
C ASP A 475 -1.37 13.17 26.84
N SER A 476 -2.42 12.32 26.78
CA SER A 476 -2.38 11.08 26.00
C SER A 476 -2.99 11.32 24.60
N GLU A 477 -2.36 10.80 23.56
CA GLU A 477 -3.02 10.66 22.23
C GLU A 477 -4.39 10.04 22.46
N VAL A 478 -5.44 10.83 22.28
CA VAL A 478 -6.82 10.40 22.46
C VAL A 478 -7.09 9.36 21.38
N VAL A 479 -7.03 8.07 21.74
CA VAL A 479 -7.60 7.01 20.93
C VAL A 479 -9.08 7.35 20.79
N SER A 480 -9.55 7.54 19.58
CA SER A 480 -10.95 7.90 19.36
C SER A 480 -11.84 6.72 19.76
N LYS A 481 -13.07 7.00 20.24
CA LYS A 481 -14.03 5.91 20.56
C LYS A 481 -14.30 4.99 19.35
N GLU A 482 -14.09 5.47 18.14
CA GLU A 482 -14.18 4.69 16.91
C GLU A 482 -13.02 3.69 16.78
N ASP A 483 -11.80 4.06 17.23
CA ASP A 483 -10.63 3.17 17.20
C ASP A 483 -10.75 2.03 18.22
N GLU A 484 -11.34 2.27 19.39
CA GLU A 484 -11.61 1.22 20.40
C GLU A 484 -12.68 0.24 19.94
N GLU A 485 -13.78 0.71 19.36
CA GLU A 485 -14.84 -0.16 18.79
C GLU A 485 -14.30 -1.01 17.62
N ASP A 486 -13.35 -0.48 16.83
CA ASP A 486 -12.68 -1.22 15.77
C ASP A 486 -11.77 -2.32 16.32
N ILE A 487 -11.02 -2.08 17.40
CA ILE A 487 -10.13 -3.05 18.04
C ILE A 487 -10.91 -4.24 18.57
N ASP A 488 -12.04 -4.03 19.26
CA ASP A 488 -12.90 -5.09 19.78
C ASP A 488 -13.48 -5.96 18.66
N ALA A 489 -13.84 -5.34 17.54
CA ALA A 489 -14.35 -6.05 16.38
C ALA A 489 -13.28 -6.93 15.73
N ILE A 490 -12.04 -6.45 15.63
CA ILE A 490 -10.91 -7.21 15.08
C ILE A 490 -10.59 -8.39 15.98
N THR A 491 -10.63 -8.21 17.29
CA THR A 491 -10.39 -9.25 18.29
C THR A 491 -11.41 -10.39 18.17
N LEU A 492 -12.69 -10.06 18.01
CA LEU A 492 -13.75 -11.05 17.80
C LEU A 492 -13.56 -11.83 16.49
N GLU A 493 -13.19 -11.14 15.42
CA GLU A 493 -12.92 -11.78 14.14
C GLU A 493 -11.72 -12.74 14.23
N ALA A 494 -10.63 -12.33 14.90
CA ALA A 494 -9.47 -13.16 15.14
C ALA A 494 -9.81 -14.42 15.98
N LYS A 495 -10.69 -14.31 16.99
CA LYS A 495 -11.17 -15.44 17.80
C LYS A 495 -11.97 -16.45 16.98
N ILE A 496 -12.82 -15.97 16.06
CA ILE A 496 -13.58 -16.87 15.17
C ILE A 496 -12.63 -17.61 14.23
N VAL A 497 -11.66 -16.91 13.64
CA VAL A 497 -10.65 -17.52 12.77
C VAL A 497 -9.83 -18.56 13.56
N ALA A 498 -9.38 -18.24 14.77
CA ALA A 498 -8.64 -19.17 15.63
C ALA A 498 -9.47 -20.43 15.96
N LYS A 499 -10.75 -20.25 16.31
CA LYS A 499 -11.68 -21.36 16.55
C LYS A 499 -11.83 -22.23 15.31
N ARG A 500 -12.05 -21.61 14.13
CA ARG A 500 -12.24 -22.36 12.88
C ARG A 500 -10.98 -23.12 12.47
N ILE A 501 -9.79 -22.54 12.68
CA ILE A 501 -8.52 -23.24 12.46
C ILE A 501 -8.43 -24.48 13.35
N LYS A 502 -8.75 -24.41 14.65
CA LYS A 502 -8.74 -25.56 15.55
C LYS A 502 -9.69 -26.65 15.07
N GLU A 503 -10.89 -26.29 14.64
CA GLU A 503 -11.88 -27.23 14.10
C GLU A 503 -11.36 -27.99 12.85
N LEU A 504 -10.46 -27.41 12.04
CA LEU A 504 -9.84 -28.11 10.92
C LEU A 504 -8.86 -29.22 11.36
N PHE A 505 -8.28 -29.09 12.56
CA PHE A 505 -7.38 -30.11 13.12
C PHE A 505 -8.13 -31.16 13.94
N GLU A 506 -9.36 -30.87 14.35
CA GLU A 506 -10.22 -31.81 15.08
C GLU A 506 -10.91 -32.78 14.11
N SER A 507 -11.16 -33.99 14.58
CA SER A 507 -11.96 -34.92 13.80
C SER A 507 -13.44 -34.57 13.94
N LYS A 508 -14.11 -34.28 12.83
CA LYS A 508 -15.56 -34.07 12.81
C LYS A 508 -16.23 -35.36 12.38
N ASP A 509 -17.10 -35.92 13.25
CA ASP A 509 -17.80 -37.18 13.00
C ASP A 509 -16.84 -38.35 12.68
N GLY A 510 -15.65 -38.35 13.28
CA GLY A 510 -14.60 -39.35 13.03
C GLY A 510 -13.74 -39.08 11.78
N LYS A 511 -14.06 -38.04 10.99
CA LYS A 511 -13.35 -37.69 9.76
C LYS A 511 -12.34 -36.59 9.99
N LYS A 512 -11.16 -36.71 9.34
CA LYS A 512 -10.10 -35.71 9.38
C LYS A 512 -10.06 -34.87 8.14
N PHE A 513 -9.75 -33.58 8.30
CA PHE A 513 -9.53 -32.69 7.16
C PHE A 513 -8.16 -32.94 6.53
N LYS A 514 -8.14 -33.18 5.22
CA LYS A 514 -6.92 -33.46 4.45
C LYS A 514 -6.74 -32.51 3.29
N VAL A 515 -5.49 -32.17 3.00
CA VAL A 515 -5.10 -31.35 1.88
C VAL A 515 -4.34 -32.18 0.83
N PHE A 516 -4.49 -31.80 -0.43
CA PHE A 516 -3.79 -32.46 -1.53
C PHE A 516 -2.35 -31.93 -1.62
N ASP A 517 -1.39 -32.82 -1.54
CA ASP A 517 0.02 -32.51 -1.70
C ASP A 517 0.44 -32.75 -3.15
N LYS A 518 0.82 -31.64 -3.84
CA LYS A 518 1.18 -31.67 -5.28
C LYS A 518 2.49 -32.43 -5.55
N ASP A 519 3.41 -32.47 -4.57
CA ASP A 519 4.72 -33.10 -4.74
C ASP A 519 4.61 -34.62 -4.66
N THR A 520 3.82 -35.12 -3.70
CA THR A 520 3.58 -36.56 -3.53
C THR A 520 2.40 -37.06 -4.37
N ASN A 521 1.54 -36.14 -4.84
CA ASN A 521 0.28 -36.47 -5.54
C ASN A 521 -0.69 -37.31 -4.70
N GLU A 522 -0.70 -37.09 -3.39
CA GLU A 522 -1.49 -37.79 -2.38
C GLU A 522 -2.15 -36.81 -1.39
N TYR A 523 -3.19 -37.27 -0.67
CA TYR A 523 -3.77 -36.53 0.41
C TYR A 523 -3.01 -36.76 1.72
N ARG A 524 -2.78 -35.70 2.48
CA ARG A 524 -2.19 -35.73 3.82
C ARG A 524 -3.00 -34.87 4.80
N ASP A 525 -2.82 -35.10 6.09
CA ASP A 525 -3.42 -34.27 7.13
C ASP A 525 -2.99 -32.81 6.95
N VAL A 526 -3.89 -31.88 7.26
CA VAL A 526 -3.62 -30.42 7.22
C VAL A 526 -2.51 -30.06 8.22
N ARG A 527 -1.68 -29.09 7.85
CA ARG A 527 -0.63 -28.49 8.67
C ARG A 527 -0.84 -26.99 8.79
N TYR A 528 -0.29 -26.37 9.82
CA TYR A 528 -0.40 -24.91 9.98
C TYR A 528 0.11 -24.12 8.78
N LYS A 529 1.18 -24.57 8.14
CA LYS A 529 1.74 -23.94 6.93
C LYS A 529 0.83 -23.97 5.70
N ASP A 530 -0.20 -24.81 5.70
CA ASP A 530 -1.19 -24.89 4.62
C ASP A 530 -2.24 -23.78 4.72
N ILE A 531 -2.26 -23.05 5.83
CA ILE A 531 -3.26 -22.05 6.18
C ILE A 531 -2.67 -20.65 6.05
N VAL A 532 -3.39 -19.77 5.35
CA VAL A 532 -3.08 -18.34 5.26
C VAL A 532 -4.27 -17.50 5.68
N ILE A 533 -3.98 -16.40 6.37
CA ILE A 533 -4.94 -15.34 6.68
C ILE A 533 -4.55 -14.13 5.85
N LEU A 534 -5.44 -13.71 4.96
CA LEU A 534 -5.26 -12.58 4.06
C LEU A 534 -5.99 -11.36 4.60
N LEU A 535 -5.25 -10.27 4.76
CA LEU A 535 -5.76 -8.98 5.18
C LEU A 535 -5.55 -7.93 4.07
N ARG A 536 -6.44 -6.97 3.94
CA ARG A 536 -6.22 -5.85 3.02
C ARG A 536 -5.04 -4.98 3.49
N ALA A 537 -5.02 -4.63 4.77
CA ALA A 537 -3.91 -3.94 5.42
C ALA A 537 -3.52 -4.73 6.68
N THR A 538 -2.22 -4.91 6.88
CA THR A 538 -1.69 -5.64 8.04
C THR A 538 -1.47 -4.75 9.26
N LYS A 539 -1.41 -3.42 9.07
CA LYS A 539 -1.21 -2.45 10.16
C LYS A 539 -2.37 -2.54 11.15
N ASN A 540 -2.06 -2.62 12.44
CA ASN A 540 -2.98 -2.78 13.59
C ASN A 540 -3.76 -4.10 13.64
N TRP A 541 -4.02 -4.76 12.51
CA TRP A 541 -4.78 -6.02 12.45
C TRP A 541 -3.91 -7.24 12.76
N ALA A 542 -2.74 -7.30 12.17
CA ALA A 542 -1.91 -8.49 12.26
C ALA A 542 -1.39 -8.75 13.67
N GLU A 543 -1.16 -7.72 14.49
CA GLU A 543 -0.74 -7.87 15.88
C GLU A 543 -1.85 -8.49 16.73
N ILE A 544 -3.09 -8.03 16.58
CA ILE A 544 -4.26 -8.60 17.27
C ILE A 544 -4.45 -10.07 16.88
N PHE A 545 -4.34 -10.38 15.59
CA PHE A 545 -4.42 -11.78 15.12
C PHE A 545 -3.27 -12.64 15.66
N LEU A 546 -2.03 -12.10 15.76
CA LEU A 546 -0.89 -12.80 16.37
C LEU A 546 -1.15 -13.13 17.83
N ASP A 547 -1.65 -12.17 18.59
CA ASP A 547 -1.89 -12.32 20.03
C ASP A 547 -3.05 -13.30 20.29
N GLU A 548 -4.16 -13.16 19.56
CA GLU A 548 -5.33 -14.04 19.74
C GLU A 548 -5.05 -15.49 19.30
N LEU A 549 -4.43 -15.71 18.12
CA LEU A 549 -4.07 -17.06 17.69
C LEU A 549 -3.00 -17.67 18.60
N GLY A 550 -2.02 -16.86 19.02
CA GLY A 550 -0.97 -17.28 19.95
C GLY A 550 -1.51 -17.69 21.31
N SER A 551 -2.49 -16.93 21.86
CA SER A 551 -3.16 -17.24 23.13
C SER A 551 -3.91 -18.58 23.07
N GLU A 552 -4.43 -18.92 21.89
CA GLU A 552 -5.11 -20.17 21.60
C GLU A 552 -4.14 -21.34 21.26
N GLY A 553 -2.82 -21.11 21.34
CA GLY A 553 -1.78 -22.11 21.10
C GLY A 553 -1.54 -22.45 19.62
N ILE A 554 -2.02 -21.61 18.68
CA ILE A 554 -1.81 -21.78 17.25
C ILE A 554 -0.46 -21.13 16.88
N PRO A 555 0.50 -21.88 16.31
CA PRO A 555 1.74 -21.30 15.84
C PRO A 555 1.44 -20.39 14.63
N VAL A 556 1.72 -19.11 14.77
CA VAL A 556 1.37 -18.09 13.78
C VAL A 556 2.54 -17.16 13.51
N TYR A 557 2.63 -16.70 12.27
CA TYR A 557 3.61 -15.72 11.82
C TYR A 557 2.94 -14.67 10.94
N ALA A 558 3.15 -13.40 11.24
CA ALA A 558 2.71 -12.30 10.40
C ALA A 558 3.90 -11.64 9.71
N ASP A 559 3.81 -11.52 8.37
CA ASP A 559 4.72 -10.68 7.61
C ASP A 559 4.21 -9.22 7.66
N THR A 560 4.26 -8.65 8.88
CA THR A 560 3.85 -7.27 9.10
C THR A 560 4.93 -6.33 8.60
N GLY A 561 4.59 -5.47 7.66
CA GLY A 561 5.42 -4.33 7.29
C GLY A 561 5.41 -3.21 8.33
N SER A 562 4.77 -3.40 9.49
CA SER A 562 4.55 -2.41 10.54
C SER A 562 4.94 -2.97 11.91
N GLY A 563 5.24 -2.09 12.87
CA GLY A 563 5.54 -2.43 14.27
C GLY A 563 7.02 -2.59 14.62
N TYR A 564 7.94 -2.55 13.64
CA TYR A 564 9.37 -2.67 13.93
C TYR A 564 9.87 -1.56 14.84
N PHE A 565 9.59 -0.29 14.49
CA PHE A 565 10.04 0.87 15.27
C PHE A 565 9.25 1.07 16.57
N GLU A 566 8.04 0.48 16.65
CA GLU A 566 7.21 0.54 17.86
C GLU A 566 7.52 -0.60 18.84
N SER A 567 8.25 -1.62 18.38
CA SER A 567 8.66 -2.72 19.26
C SER A 567 9.49 -2.23 20.45
N ILE A 568 9.20 -2.76 21.64
CA ILE A 568 9.78 -2.27 22.89
C ILE A 568 11.32 -2.33 22.91
N GLU A 569 11.89 -3.37 22.29
CA GLU A 569 13.35 -3.53 22.21
C GLU A 569 14.01 -2.45 21.36
N ILE A 570 13.36 -2.05 20.25
CA ILE A 570 13.88 -0.99 19.36
C ILE A 570 13.67 0.39 20.00
N ARG A 571 12.48 0.66 20.57
CA ARG A 571 12.23 1.91 21.31
C ARG A 571 13.20 2.12 22.45
N THR A 572 13.52 1.06 23.20
CA THR A 572 14.47 1.12 24.31
C THR A 572 15.88 1.50 23.82
N ILE A 573 16.39 0.82 22.78
CA ILE A 573 17.72 1.15 22.23
C ILE A 573 17.74 2.53 21.58
N MET A 574 16.69 2.91 20.86
CA MET A 574 16.61 4.26 20.28
C MET A 574 16.57 5.35 21.37
N SER A 575 15.88 5.11 22.48
CA SER A 575 15.89 6.02 23.63
C SER A 575 17.30 6.14 24.24
N LEU A 576 18.00 5.01 24.39
CA LEU A 576 19.39 4.99 24.84
C LEU A 576 20.31 5.78 23.89
N LEU A 577 20.22 5.56 22.59
CA LEU A 577 21.02 6.30 21.59
C LEU A 577 20.74 7.81 21.64
N LYS A 578 19.47 8.21 21.79
CA LYS A 578 19.08 9.62 21.90
C LYS A 578 19.69 10.32 23.12
N ILE A 579 19.71 9.67 24.30
CA ILE A 579 20.32 10.27 25.48
C ILE A 579 21.86 10.27 25.46
N ILE A 580 22.45 9.32 24.73
CA ILE A 580 23.90 9.34 24.49
C ILE A 580 24.27 10.56 23.64
N ASP A 581 23.50 10.85 22.60
CA ASP A 581 23.68 12.04 21.78
C ASP A 581 23.37 13.32 22.56
N ASN A 582 22.16 13.46 23.06
CA ASN A 582 21.73 14.60 23.87
C ASN A 582 20.97 14.13 25.13
N PRO A 583 21.56 14.25 26.33
CA PRO A 583 20.93 13.80 27.56
C PRO A 583 19.80 14.72 28.07
N LEU A 584 19.66 15.92 27.52
CA LEU A 584 18.62 16.90 27.92
C LEU A 584 17.28 16.61 27.21
N GLN A 585 16.86 15.34 27.17
CA GLN A 585 15.60 14.88 26.57
C GLN A 585 14.89 13.99 27.60
N ASP A 586 13.89 14.51 28.29
CA ASP A 586 13.24 13.82 29.43
C ASP A 586 12.53 12.52 28.99
N VAL A 587 11.80 12.50 27.89
CA VAL A 587 11.06 11.30 27.44
C VAL A 587 12.01 10.12 27.14
N PRO A 588 13.04 10.25 26.28
CA PRO A 588 14.04 9.20 26.11
C PRO A 588 14.80 8.84 27.39
N MET A 589 15.04 9.83 28.25
CA MET A 589 15.73 9.64 29.54
C MET A 589 14.91 8.73 30.46
N ILE A 590 13.64 9.07 30.69
CA ILE A 590 12.72 8.26 31.50
C ILE A 590 12.57 6.86 30.90
N GLY A 591 12.40 6.76 29.59
CA GLY A 591 12.30 5.47 28.90
C GLY A 591 13.52 4.58 29.10
N THR A 592 14.73 5.16 29.08
CA THR A 592 15.99 4.43 29.34
C THR A 592 16.14 4.06 30.81
N LEU A 593 15.90 4.98 31.71
CA LEU A 593 16.00 4.76 33.16
C LEU A 593 15.04 3.66 33.63
N ARG A 594 13.80 3.66 33.14
CA ARG A 594 12.77 2.64 33.42
C ARG A 594 13.06 1.28 32.82
N SER A 595 13.86 1.24 31.75
CA SER A 595 14.17 0.00 31.02
C SER A 595 15.02 -0.97 31.85
N PRO A 596 15.06 -2.27 31.48
CA PRO A 596 15.94 -3.25 32.10
C PRO A 596 17.45 -2.91 32.02
N ILE A 597 17.83 -1.97 31.17
CA ILE A 597 19.24 -1.51 31.05
C ILE A 597 19.70 -0.80 32.31
N VAL A 598 18.83 -0.01 32.91
CA VAL A 598 19.16 0.80 34.12
C VAL A 598 18.38 0.36 35.36
N GLY A 599 17.07 0.10 35.21
CA GLY A 599 16.25 -0.55 36.24
C GLY A 599 15.74 0.35 37.35
N PHE A 600 15.44 1.63 37.06
CA PHE A 600 14.73 2.50 38.03
C PHE A 600 13.26 2.08 38.16
N THR A 601 12.70 2.18 39.35
CA THR A 601 11.26 1.99 39.58
C THR A 601 10.48 3.27 39.27
N ALA A 602 9.17 3.18 39.16
CA ALA A 602 8.31 4.35 38.94
C ALA A 602 8.36 5.29 40.16
N GLU A 603 8.43 4.71 41.39
CA GLU A 603 8.58 5.47 42.62
C GLU A 603 9.90 6.26 42.65
N GLU A 604 11.04 5.62 42.31
CA GLU A 604 12.37 6.28 42.27
C GLU A 604 12.39 7.42 41.26
N LEU A 605 11.75 7.29 40.09
CA LEU A 605 11.63 8.35 39.09
C LEU A 605 10.74 9.50 39.61
N SER A 606 9.67 9.18 40.30
CA SER A 606 8.79 10.17 40.94
C SER A 606 9.53 10.95 42.03
N ASP A 607 10.30 10.24 42.87
CA ASP A 607 11.11 10.87 43.93
C ASP A 607 12.14 11.85 43.33
N LEU A 608 12.84 11.45 42.26
CA LEU A 608 13.74 12.35 41.54
C LEU A 608 13.01 13.59 40.98
N ARG A 609 11.85 13.42 40.34
CA ARG A 609 11.10 14.55 39.82
C ARG A 609 10.57 15.49 40.89
N LEU A 610 10.24 14.97 42.08
CA LEU A 610 9.79 15.78 43.20
C LEU A 610 10.90 16.65 43.79
N LEU A 611 12.18 16.31 43.60
CA LEU A 611 13.31 17.14 44.03
C LEU A 611 13.34 18.48 43.29
N ASN A 612 13.08 18.47 41.99
CA ASN A 612 12.99 19.67 41.18
C ASN A 612 12.09 19.44 39.97
N LYS A 613 11.10 20.30 39.75
CA LYS A 613 10.12 20.20 38.65
C LYS A 613 10.55 20.92 37.36
N GLU A 614 11.55 21.84 37.48
CA GLU A 614 11.98 22.72 36.38
C GLU A 614 13.21 22.20 35.63
N LEU A 615 14.08 21.44 36.31
CA LEU A 615 15.29 20.89 35.71
C LEU A 615 15.01 19.63 34.90
N TYR A 616 15.81 19.36 33.85
CA TYR A 616 15.80 18.08 33.14
C TYR A 616 16.20 16.92 34.05
N PHE A 617 15.71 15.73 33.83
CA PHE A 617 16.07 14.53 34.62
C PHE A 617 17.57 14.30 34.70
N TYR A 618 18.30 14.54 33.63
CA TYR A 618 19.75 14.44 33.61
C TYR A 618 20.41 15.39 34.62
N GLU A 619 19.95 16.62 34.72
CA GLU A 619 20.46 17.62 35.64
C GLU A 619 20.14 17.26 37.09
N ILE A 620 18.90 16.80 37.36
CA ILE A 620 18.51 16.32 38.70
C ILE A 620 19.41 15.16 39.14
N ILE A 621 19.68 14.18 38.28
CA ILE A 621 20.53 13.03 38.57
C ILE A 621 21.96 13.49 38.87
N LYS A 622 22.50 14.49 38.13
CA LYS A 622 23.83 15.09 38.40
C LYS A 622 23.88 15.74 39.76
N GLU A 623 22.91 16.58 40.08
CA GLU A 623 22.80 17.26 41.36
C GLU A 623 22.72 16.25 42.53
N VAL A 624 22.00 15.12 42.35
CA VAL A 624 22.00 14.03 43.33
C VAL A 624 23.37 13.37 43.46
N CYS A 625 24.10 13.16 42.36
CA CYS A 625 25.47 12.61 42.40
C CYS A 625 26.44 13.53 43.11
N GLU A 626 26.33 14.85 42.94
CA GLU A 626 27.14 15.88 43.57
C GLU A 626 26.79 16.09 45.06
N GLY A 627 25.64 15.53 45.51
CA GLY A 627 25.21 15.60 46.91
C GLY A 627 24.40 16.84 47.25
N ASN A 628 23.87 17.55 46.27
CA ASN A 628 23.05 18.74 46.43
C ASN A 628 21.61 18.43 46.89
N TYR A 629 21.19 17.17 46.73
CA TYR A 629 19.91 16.64 47.21
C TYR A 629 20.14 15.42 48.11
N GLU A 630 19.40 15.32 49.20
CA GLU A 630 19.37 14.14 50.07
C GLU A 630 18.36 13.13 49.52
N VAL A 631 18.84 11.96 49.09
CA VAL A 631 18.06 10.83 48.62
C VAL A 631 18.53 9.56 49.31
N ASP A 632 17.74 8.48 49.19
CA ASP A 632 18.17 7.17 49.71
C ASP A 632 19.49 6.71 49.07
N ASN A 633 20.30 6.01 49.84
CA ASN A 633 21.63 5.55 49.41
C ASN A 633 21.58 4.62 48.18
N GLU A 634 20.54 3.80 48.05
CA GLU A 634 20.35 2.90 46.91
C GLU A 634 20.08 3.71 45.66
N LEU A 635 19.16 4.68 45.74
CA LEU A 635 18.85 5.58 44.64
C LEU A 635 20.07 6.40 44.21
N LYS A 636 20.82 6.94 45.20
CA LYS A 636 22.08 7.66 44.92
C LYS A 636 23.10 6.80 44.21
N PHE A 637 23.25 5.54 44.60
CA PHE A 637 24.16 4.59 43.97
C PHE A 637 23.75 4.29 42.54
N LYS A 638 22.44 4.10 42.27
CA LYS A 638 21.91 3.94 40.91
C LYS A 638 22.20 5.16 40.04
N CYS A 639 22.01 6.37 40.56
CA CYS A 639 22.32 7.63 39.85
C CYS A 639 23.81 7.72 39.49
N ILE A 640 24.73 7.43 40.42
CA ILE A 640 26.17 7.45 40.17
C ILE A 640 26.56 6.43 39.08
N ASN A 641 26.06 5.20 39.16
CA ASN A 641 26.35 4.17 38.19
C ASN A 641 25.84 4.55 36.80
N PHE A 642 24.62 5.10 36.70
CA PHE A 642 24.06 5.55 35.45
C PHE A 642 24.88 6.67 34.80
N ILE A 643 25.26 7.73 35.56
CA ILE A 643 26.07 8.82 35.02
C ILE A 643 27.45 8.32 34.57
N ALA A 644 28.07 7.40 35.30
CA ALA A 644 29.34 6.78 34.90
C ALA A 644 29.20 5.99 33.60
N ALA A 645 28.14 5.18 33.47
CA ALA A 645 27.86 4.42 32.26
C ALA A 645 27.57 5.35 31.07
N LEU A 646 26.69 6.35 31.25
CA LEU A 646 26.35 7.31 30.20
C LEU A 646 27.59 8.08 29.72
N THR A 647 28.46 8.52 30.61
CA THR A 647 29.73 9.21 30.27
C THR A 647 30.62 8.29 29.42
N LYS A 648 30.81 7.04 29.83
CA LYS A 648 31.57 6.02 29.09
C LYS A 648 30.99 5.79 27.67
N TRP A 649 29.67 5.70 27.56
CA TRP A 649 29.00 5.47 26.26
C TRP A 649 29.14 6.70 25.36
N ARG A 650 29.00 7.90 25.89
CA ARG A 650 29.17 9.16 25.16
C ARG A 650 30.60 9.31 24.62
N GLU A 651 31.61 9.08 25.44
CA GLU A 651 33.01 9.10 25.02
C GLU A 651 33.25 8.09 23.88
N LYS A 652 32.71 6.86 24.02
CA LYS A 652 32.92 5.80 23.03
C LYS A 652 32.21 6.09 21.72
N SER A 653 31.05 6.75 21.73
CA SER A 653 30.26 7.07 20.53
C SER A 653 30.99 8.03 19.58
N ILE A 654 31.99 8.81 20.06
CA ILE A 654 32.70 9.82 19.26
C ILE A 654 33.61 9.16 18.19
N TYR A 655 34.24 8.03 18.52
CA TYR A 655 35.29 7.43 17.69
C TYR A 655 34.98 6.01 17.22
N THR A 656 33.79 5.47 17.56
CA THR A 656 33.38 4.11 17.14
C THR A 656 32.33 4.20 16.05
N PRO A 657 32.46 3.44 14.94
CA PRO A 657 31.40 3.32 13.92
C PRO A 657 30.07 2.91 14.54
N ILE A 658 28.95 3.41 14.01
CA ILE A 658 27.62 3.26 14.62
C ILE A 658 27.20 1.79 14.78
N ASP A 659 27.50 0.95 13.80
CA ASP A 659 27.18 -0.48 13.85
C ASP A 659 27.96 -1.19 14.97
N GLU A 660 29.27 -0.92 15.08
CA GLU A 660 30.11 -1.47 16.14
C GLU A 660 29.68 -0.92 17.52
N PHE A 661 29.28 0.36 17.55
CA PHE A 661 28.83 1.01 18.78
C PHE A 661 27.49 0.43 19.27
N ILE A 662 26.52 0.20 18.39
CA ILE A 662 25.25 -0.44 18.73
C ILE A 662 25.48 -1.87 19.24
N TRP A 663 26.35 -2.63 18.57
CA TRP A 663 26.68 -3.99 19.02
C TRP A 663 27.37 -3.96 20.41
N TYR A 664 28.28 -3.02 20.61
CA TYR A 664 28.91 -2.80 21.91
C TYR A 664 27.87 -2.51 23.01
N LEU A 665 26.89 -1.63 22.74
CA LEU A 665 25.82 -1.34 23.71
C LEU A 665 24.99 -2.60 24.02
N TYR A 666 24.67 -3.42 23.03
CA TYR A 666 23.96 -4.68 23.26
C TYR A 666 24.67 -5.62 24.23
N MET A 667 26.01 -5.67 24.15
CA MET A 667 26.83 -6.52 25.01
C MET A 667 27.10 -5.88 26.36
N ASP A 668 27.48 -4.59 26.42
CA ASP A 668 27.82 -3.85 27.65
C ASP A 668 26.59 -3.76 28.59
N THR A 669 25.39 -3.62 28.04
CA THR A 669 24.14 -3.58 28.82
C THR A 669 23.50 -4.96 29.03
N ALA A 670 24.05 -6.04 28.47
CA ALA A 670 23.46 -7.37 28.42
C ALA A 670 22.04 -7.42 27.83
N PHE A 671 21.57 -6.34 27.18
CA PHE A 671 20.20 -6.19 26.70
C PHE A 671 19.84 -7.21 25.61
N TYR A 672 20.79 -7.58 24.75
CA TYR A 672 20.56 -8.61 23.73
C TYR A 672 20.21 -9.98 24.32
N GLY A 673 20.89 -10.36 25.41
CA GLY A 673 20.61 -11.60 26.15
C GLY A 673 19.27 -11.53 26.88
N TYR A 674 19.00 -10.40 27.54
CA TYR A 674 17.75 -10.16 28.24
C TYR A 674 16.53 -10.31 27.32
N VAL A 675 16.57 -9.64 26.18
CA VAL A 675 15.49 -9.67 25.18
C VAL A 675 15.28 -11.10 24.63
N GLY A 676 16.33 -11.88 24.52
CA GLY A 676 16.25 -13.30 24.11
C GLY A 676 15.49 -14.18 25.09
N ALA A 677 15.43 -13.82 26.37
CA ALA A 677 14.69 -14.53 27.41
C ALA A 677 13.21 -14.10 27.54
N MET A 678 12.81 -13.03 26.85
CA MET A 678 11.42 -12.56 26.84
C MET A 678 10.52 -13.45 25.94
N PRO A 679 9.18 -13.38 26.09
CA PRO A 679 8.26 -13.96 25.12
C PRO A 679 8.60 -13.48 23.70
N ASN A 680 8.57 -14.39 22.73
CA ASN A 680 9.03 -14.13 21.34
C ASN A 680 10.50 -13.69 21.23
N GLY A 681 11.37 -14.09 22.13
CA GLY A 681 12.75 -13.60 22.26
C GLY A 681 13.59 -13.74 21.00
N LYS A 682 13.40 -14.81 20.18
CA LYS A 682 14.08 -14.96 18.89
C LYS A 682 13.71 -13.85 17.90
N LEU A 683 12.43 -13.47 17.84
CA LEU A 683 11.94 -12.38 16.99
C LEU A 683 12.53 -11.04 17.46
N ARG A 684 12.50 -10.80 18.75
CA ARG A 684 13.05 -9.56 19.34
C ARG A 684 14.55 -9.43 19.10
N GLN A 685 15.31 -10.50 19.26
CA GLN A 685 16.75 -10.52 18.92
C GLN A 685 17.00 -10.27 17.43
N ALA A 686 16.11 -10.77 16.58
CA ALA A 686 16.21 -10.51 15.16
C ALA A 686 15.90 -9.05 14.81
N ASN A 687 14.96 -8.38 15.51
CA ASN A 687 14.71 -6.94 15.38
C ASN A 687 15.96 -6.13 15.75
N LEU A 688 16.64 -6.47 16.85
CA LEU A 688 17.91 -5.85 17.21
C LEU A 688 19.02 -6.07 16.17
N LYS A 689 19.07 -7.24 15.53
CA LYS A 689 20.00 -7.50 14.42
C LYS A 689 19.68 -6.66 13.18
N ILE A 690 18.41 -6.40 12.89
CA ILE A 690 18.02 -5.48 11.81
C ILE A 690 18.52 -4.07 12.10
N LEU A 691 18.36 -3.56 13.32
CA LEU A 691 18.89 -2.23 13.68
C LEU A 691 20.41 -2.17 13.48
N PHE A 692 21.14 -3.21 13.89
CA PHE A 692 22.56 -3.35 13.63
C PHE A 692 22.89 -3.34 12.12
N GLN A 693 22.14 -4.11 11.31
CA GLN A 693 22.34 -4.13 9.87
C GLN A 693 22.06 -2.77 9.22
N ARG A 694 21.04 -2.04 9.69
CA ARG A 694 20.73 -0.68 9.24
C ARG A 694 21.86 0.31 9.62
N ALA A 695 22.41 0.17 10.81
CA ALA A 695 23.58 0.95 11.20
C ALA A 695 24.78 0.65 10.31
N LYS A 696 25.01 -0.61 9.95
CA LYS A 696 26.06 -1.01 9.03
C LYS A 696 25.85 -0.48 7.61
N GLN A 697 24.61 -0.50 7.11
CA GLN A 697 24.27 0.11 5.83
C GLN A 697 24.49 1.63 5.88
N TYR A 698 24.04 2.28 6.97
CA TYR A 698 24.28 3.71 7.19
C TYR A 698 25.77 4.04 7.18
N GLU A 699 26.61 3.26 7.86
CA GLU A 699 28.07 3.43 7.86
C GLU A 699 28.72 3.23 6.49
N SER A 700 28.09 2.52 5.57
CA SER A 700 28.58 2.40 4.19
C SER A 700 28.27 3.63 3.32
N THR A 701 27.39 4.52 3.78
CA THR A 701 27.05 5.77 3.10
C THR A 701 28.08 6.88 3.37
N SER A 702 27.93 8.02 2.74
CA SER A 702 28.74 9.22 3.01
C SER A 702 28.34 9.95 4.30
N PHE A 703 27.21 9.61 4.89
CA PHE A 703 26.71 10.20 6.13
C PHE A 703 27.33 9.50 7.34
N LYS A 704 27.72 10.26 8.35
CA LYS A 704 28.39 9.75 9.56
C LYS A 704 27.84 10.41 10.82
N GLY A 705 28.06 9.73 11.96
CA GLY A 705 27.78 10.25 13.29
C GLY A 705 26.42 9.84 13.86
N LEU A 706 26.38 9.79 15.21
CA LEU A 706 25.22 9.30 15.96
C LEU A 706 23.98 10.16 15.76
N PHE A 707 24.11 11.49 15.81
CA PHE A 707 23.02 12.43 15.58
C PHE A 707 22.34 12.22 14.23
N ASN A 708 23.14 12.14 13.16
CA ASN A 708 22.62 11.93 11.80
C ASN A 708 21.96 10.54 11.66
N PHE A 709 22.50 9.51 12.32
CA PHE A 709 21.88 8.19 12.35
C PHE A 709 20.51 8.21 13.05
N ILE A 710 20.41 8.88 14.21
CA ILE A 710 19.13 9.03 14.93
C ILE A 710 18.11 9.75 14.05
N ASN A 711 18.50 10.85 13.40
CA ASN A 711 17.64 11.59 12.49
C ASN A 711 17.22 10.74 11.28
N PHE A 712 18.15 9.98 10.73
CA PHE A 712 17.86 9.02 9.67
C PHE A 712 16.78 8.01 10.09
N ILE A 713 16.93 7.36 11.25
CA ILE A 713 15.94 6.42 11.77
C ILE A 713 14.58 7.10 12.01
N ASN A 714 14.57 8.32 12.57
CA ASN A 714 13.34 9.08 12.78
C ASN A 714 12.64 9.44 11.46
N LYS A 715 13.39 9.83 10.43
CA LYS A 715 12.86 10.12 9.08
C LYS A 715 12.32 8.84 8.42
N LEU A 716 13.03 7.71 8.54
CA LEU A 716 12.52 6.42 8.07
C LEU A 716 11.19 6.04 8.74
N ARG A 717 11.06 6.26 10.04
CA ARG A 717 9.82 6.01 10.78
C ARG A 717 8.66 6.86 10.25
N LYS A 718 8.90 8.13 9.90
CA LYS A 718 7.87 9.04 9.38
C LYS A 718 7.51 8.76 7.91
N SER A 719 8.49 8.50 7.05
CA SER A 719 8.32 8.53 5.59
C SER A 719 7.92 7.20 4.96
N SER A 720 8.30 6.06 5.54
CA SER A 720 8.11 4.75 4.87
C SER A 720 6.97 3.93 5.42
N GLY A 721 6.18 4.46 6.38
CA GLY A 721 5.28 3.59 7.11
C GLY A 721 6.04 2.31 7.47
N ASP A 722 6.46 2.21 8.66
CA ASP A 722 7.12 1.11 9.36
C ASP A 722 7.71 -0.05 8.50
N MET A 723 9.00 -0.24 8.61
CA MET A 723 9.70 -1.35 7.96
C MET A 723 9.33 -2.68 8.63
N GLY A 724 9.11 -3.72 7.84
CA GLY A 724 8.75 -5.04 8.33
C GLY A 724 9.70 -5.57 9.40
N SER A 725 9.13 -6.22 10.41
CA SER A 725 9.86 -6.99 11.40
C SER A 725 10.74 -8.07 10.75
N ALA A 726 11.76 -8.54 11.48
CA ALA A 726 12.70 -9.54 10.97
C ALA A 726 11.99 -10.79 10.43
N LYS A 727 12.35 -11.22 9.23
CA LYS A 727 12.04 -12.58 8.78
C LYS A 727 12.87 -13.58 9.59
N VAL A 728 12.32 -14.04 10.70
CA VAL A 728 12.99 -15.02 11.60
C VAL A 728 12.68 -16.44 11.19
N LEU A 729 11.56 -16.66 10.49
CA LEU A 729 11.08 -17.98 10.12
C LEU A 729 11.42 -18.29 8.67
N GLY A 730 12.02 -19.45 8.43
CA GLY A 730 12.24 -19.98 7.10
C GLY A 730 10.91 -20.31 6.41
N GLU A 731 10.91 -20.35 5.08
CA GLU A 731 9.70 -20.67 4.27
C GLU A 731 9.11 -22.05 4.59
N ASN A 732 9.83 -22.91 5.32
CA ASN A 732 9.47 -24.30 5.62
C ASN A 732 8.91 -24.53 7.03
N GLU A 733 8.78 -23.52 7.88
CA GLU A 733 8.24 -23.71 9.23
C GLU A 733 6.72 -23.95 9.20
N ASP A 734 6.24 -24.81 10.12
CA ASP A 734 4.83 -25.21 10.23
C ASP A 734 4.04 -24.20 11.07
N VAL A 735 3.72 -23.06 10.46
CA VAL A 735 3.00 -21.92 11.09
C VAL A 735 1.91 -21.38 10.17
N VAL A 736 0.81 -20.92 10.74
CA VAL A 736 -0.21 -20.15 10.03
C VAL A 736 0.42 -18.80 9.61
N ARG A 737 0.21 -18.40 8.37
CA ARG A 737 0.76 -17.14 7.84
C ARG A 737 -0.29 -16.07 7.76
N ILE A 738 0.02 -14.90 8.29
CA ILE A 738 -0.78 -13.67 8.10
C ILE A 738 -0.05 -12.77 7.13
N MET A 739 -0.70 -12.37 6.05
CA MET A 739 -0.09 -11.48 5.06
C MET A 739 -1.14 -10.59 4.38
N SER A 740 -0.68 -9.54 3.71
CA SER A 740 -1.57 -8.74 2.88
C SER A 740 -1.92 -9.47 1.57
N ILE A 741 -3.10 -9.18 1.01
CA ILE A 741 -3.53 -9.68 -0.29
C ILE A 741 -2.44 -9.42 -1.36
N HIS A 742 -1.78 -8.25 -1.33
CA HIS A 742 -0.70 -7.91 -2.26
C HIS A 742 0.50 -8.85 -2.17
N LYS A 743 0.90 -9.26 -0.96
CA LYS A 743 2.03 -10.18 -0.74
C LYS A 743 1.70 -11.62 -1.10
N SER A 744 0.42 -11.98 -1.17
CA SER A 744 -0.01 -13.33 -1.56
C SER A 744 -0.04 -13.55 -3.07
N LYS A 745 0.08 -12.48 -3.88
CA LYS A 745 0.11 -12.61 -5.34
C LYS A 745 1.24 -13.56 -5.79
N GLY A 746 0.91 -14.51 -6.65
CA GLY A 746 1.85 -15.54 -7.11
C GLY A 746 2.02 -16.74 -6.16
N LEU A 747 1.46 -16.71 -4.95
CA LEU A 747 1.48 -17.83 -3.99
C LEU A 747 0.21 -18.69 -4.08
N GLU A 748 0.29 -19.90 -3.52
CA GLU A 748 -0.83 -20.84 -3.44
C GLU A 748 -0.93 -21.41 -2.02
N PHE A 749 -2.15 -21.47 -1.49
CA PHE A 749 -2.42 -22.04 -0.16
C PHE A 749 -3.64 -22.96 -0.22
N PRO A 750 -3.57 -24.15 0.40
CA PRO A 750 -4.69 -25.08 0.48
C PRO A 750 -5.91 -24.52 1.22
N VAL A 751 -5.68 -23.73 2.27
CA VAL A 751 -6.73 -23.11 3.10
C VAL A 751 -6.49 -21.62 3.22
N VAL A 752 -7.51 -20.83 2.87
CA VAL A 752 -7.41 -19.37 2.85
C VAL A 752 -8.53 -18.75 3.68
N PHE A 753 -8.17 -17.93 4.64
CA PHE A 753 -9.07 -17.04 5.36
C PHE A 753 -8.92 -15.63 4.83
N THR A 754 -10.00 -15.00 4.41
CA THR A 754 -10.02 -13.57 4.07
C THR A 754 -10.73 -12.82 5.19
N SER A 755 -9.99 -11.97 5.90
CA SER A 755 -10.49 -11.24 7.06
C SER A 755 -10.50 -9.73 6.84
N GLY A 756 -11.31 -9.00 7.63
CA GLY A 756 -11.46 -7.56 7.49
C GLY A 756 -12.32 -7.14 6.30
N MET A 757 -13.22 -8.00 5.81
CA MET A 757 -14.05 -7.74 4.63
C MET A 757 -15.17 -6.71 4.89
N GLY A 758 -15.52 -6.45 6.15
CA GLY A 758 -16.55 -5.47 6.55
C GLY A 758 -16.04 -4.05 6.77
N LYS A 759 -14.74 -3.79 6.63
CA LYS A 759 -14.17 -2.45 6.80
C LYS A 759 -14.40 -1.61 5.54
N GLN A 760 -15.09 -0.48 5.68
CA GLN A 760 -15.32 0.51 4.62
C GLN A 760 -14.09 1.37 4.35
#